data_7bd460f1e23b03d8d41b3005f7c3afde
#
_entry.id   7bd460f1e23b03d8d41b3005f7c3afde
#
_cell.length_a   1.000
_cell.length_b   1.000
_cell.length_c   1.000
_cell.angle_alpha   90.00
_cell.angle_beta   90.00
_cell.angle_gamma   90.00
#
_symmetry.space_group_name_H-M   'P 1'
#
loop_
_entity.id
_entity.type
_entity.pdbx_description
1 polymer ?
#
loop_
_entity_poly.entity_id
_entity_poly.type
_entity_poly.pdbx_seq_one_letter_code
_entity_poly.pdbx_strand_id
1 'polypeptide(L)'
;PKKKREALKGKRGLSAEDKMVRRGITELVTPGVAMGDNVLNYKENNFLAAVHFGKGSCGVSFLDISTGEFLTGEGTFDYVEKLIGNFSPKEVLYDRARKSDFERHFGTRLCVYEMEDWVFTDLSARQKLLKHFGTKNLKGFGVDHLNNGVIAAGAIMQYLELTQHTNINHITSLARIEEEKYVRLDRFTIRSLELVAPMQEDGSSLLNVVDRTITPMGGRMLHRWLVFPLKDVKPINERLDIVEYYFREPDFRQCLDDQLHRMGDLERIISKVAAGRVSPREVVQLKIALRAIQPMKTACLYANNEALKRVGEQLNLCESIRDRIEQEIKPDPPHLVAKGDVIAHGFNAELDELRSIRDNGKQVLLDIQEKEAAQTGISSLKIGFNNVFGYYLEVRNTFKDKVPADWIRKQTLAQAERYITPELKEYEAKILGADEKILALEARLFNELVQDMQEFIPQIQINANLVARLDCLLAFANIAEENKYVRPVVDDSMVIDIKKGRHPVIETQLPLGEPYIPNDVYLDNEQQQIMMITGPNMAGKSALLRQTALIVLLAQIGCFVPAEGARIGLVDKVFTRVGASDNISLGESTFMVEMTEASNILNNVTPRSLVLFDELGRGTSTYDGISIAWAIVEYLHEN
;
A
#
# COMPACT_ATOMS: atom_id res chain seq x y z
N PRO A 1 -2.16 21.20 19.53
CA PRO A 1 -2.13 21.93 20.79
C PRO A 1 -0.96 22.91 20.91
N LYS A 2 0.28 22.52 20.52
CA LYS A 2 1.45 23.41 20.55
C LYS A 2 1.29 24.66 19.67
N LYS A 3 0.79 24.53 18.41
CA LYS A 3 0.61 25.64 17.47
C LYS A 3 -0.33 26.76 17.99
N LYS A 4 -1.39 26.38 18.70
CA LYS A 4 -2.33 27.37 19.27
C LYS A 4 -1.81 28.06 20.51
N ARG A 5 -0.93 27.41 21.27
CA ARG A 5 -0.24 27.98 22.41
C ARG A 5 0.78 29.06 22.00
N GLU A 6 1.43 28.88 20.86
CA GLU A 6 2.39 29.85 20.30
C GLU A 6 1.69 31.06 19.69
N ALA A 7 0.58 30.82 18.93
CA ALA A 7 -0.24 31.91 18.38
C ALA A 7 -0.93 32.80 19.46
N LEU A 8 -1.18 32.23 20.65
CA LEU A 8 -1.80 32.97 21.78
C LEU A 8 -0.82 33.79 22.64
N LYS A 9 0.47 33.50 22.57
CA LYS A 9 1.48 34.23 23.34
C LYS A 9 1.69 35.68 22.87
N GLY A 10 1.34 36.04 21.66
CA GLY A 10 1.54 37.37 21.08
C GLY A 10 0.40 38.39 21.31
N LYS A 11 -0.79 37.99 21.81
CA LYS A 11 -1.92 38.91 22.01
C LYS A 11 -2.02 39.36 23.46
N ARG A 12 -1.62 40.61 23.73
CA ARG A 12 -1.93 41.32 24.97
C ARG A 12 -3.46 41.52 25.03
N GLY A 13 -4.13 40.94 26.04
CA GLY A 13 -5.55 41.20 26.34
C GLY A 13 -6.52 40.02 26.15
N LEU A 14 -6.03 38.81 25.95
CA LEU A 14 -6.89 37.60 25.87
C LEU A 14 -7.41 37.18 27.25
N SER A 15 -8.70 36.85 27.35
CA SER A 15 -9.31 36.29 28.55
C SER A 15 -8.67 34.96 28.99
N ALA A 16 -8.89 34.53 30.21
CA ALA A 16 -8.38 33.22 30.69
C ALA A 16 -8.93 32.05 29.85
N GLU A 17 -10.13 32.20 29.28
CA GLU A 17 -10.76 31.21 28.39
C GLU A 17 -10.07 31.13 27.04
N ASP A 18 -9.59 32.23 26.47
CA ASP A 18 -8.85 32.26 25.21
C ASP A 18 -7.45 31.63 25.33
N LYS A 19 -6.93 31.45 26.53
CA LYS A 19 -5.63 30.82 26.82
C LYS A 19 -5.75 29.29 26.89
N MET A 20 -6.95 28.75 27.04
CA MET A 20 -7.17 27.30 27.08
C MET A 20 -7.14 26.70 25.69
N VAL A 21 -6.21 25.77 25.47
CA VAL A 21 -6.17 24.95 24.25
C VAL A 21 -7.31 23.95 24.32
N ARG A 22 -8.27 24.05 23.41
CA ARG A 22 -9.32 23.04 23.25
C ARG A 22 -8.66 21.72 22.85
N ARG A 23 -8.88 20.70 23.69
CA ARG A 23 -8.45 19.33 23.41
C ARG A 23 -9.66 18.54 22.89
N GLY A 24 -9.43 17.73 21.89
CA GLY A 24 -10.44 16.83 21.32
C GLY A 24 -9.73 15.66 20.63
N ILE A 25 -10.48 14.60 20.41
CA ILE A 25 -10.03 13.49 19.57
C ILE A 25 -9.95 14.05 18.14
N THR A 26 -8.78 13.95 17.52
CA THR A 26 -8.55 14.37 16.13
C THR A 26 -8.66 13.21 15.16
N GLU A 27 -8.43 11.99 15.66
CA GLU A 27 -8.46 10.74 14.89
C GLU A 27 -8.39 9.56 15.86
N LEU A 28 -9.08 8.49 15.53
CA LEU A 28 -9.00 7.19 16.18
C LEU A 28 -8.34 6.22 15.19
N VAL A 29 -7.18 5.69 15.53
CA VAL A 29 -6.47 4.73 14.69
C VAL A 29 -6.77 3.31 15.18
N THR A 30 -7.35 2.50 14.31
CA THR A 30 -7.56 1.06 14.52
C THR A 30 -6.76 0.27 13.48
N PRO A 31 -6.61 -1.06 13.60
CA PRO A 31 -5.82 -1.84 12.66
C PRO A 31 -6.22 -1.65 11.18
N GLY A 32 -7.52 -1.52 10.90
CA GLY A 32 -8.04 -1.38 9.53
C GLY A 32 -7.90 0.02 8.93
N VAL A 33 -7.69 1.07 9.75
CA VAL A 33 -7.58 2.47 9.28
C VAL A 33 -6.22 3.10 9.56
N ALA A 34 -5.19 2.32 9.71
CA ALA A 34 -3.83 2.80 9.90
C ALA A 34 -3.30 3.44 8.59
N MET A 35 -2.70 4.64 8.72
CA MET A 35 -2.06 5.38 7.60
C MET A 35 -0.57 5.67 7.85
N GLY A 36 -0.04 5.34 9.03
CA GLY A 36 1.32 5.65 9.41
C GLY A 36 2.34 4.63 8.89
N ASP A 37 3.41 5.07 8.25
CA ASP A 37 4.46 4.20 7.70
C ASP A 37 5.12 3.27 8.74
N ASN A 38 5.11 3.67 10.02
CA ASN A 38 5.69 2.87 11.12
C ASN A 38 4.85 1.62 11.47
N VAL A 39 3.62 1.53 10.98
CA VAL A 39 2.67 0.46 11.29
C VAL A 39 2.39 -0.40 10.07
N LEU A 40 2.53 0.17 8.87
CA LEU A 40 2.19 -0.47 7.61
C LEU A 40 3.38 -1.22 7.02
N ASN A 41 3.15 -2.46 6.54
CA ASN A 41 4.09 -3.10 5.64
C ASN A 41 4.03 -2.39 4.27
N TYR A 42 5.19 -2.06 3.71
CA TYR A 42 5.25 -1.26 2.48
C TYR A 42 4.79 -2.02 1.22
N LYS A 43 4.96 -3.35 1.17
CA LYS A 43 4.52 -4.21 0.04
C LYS A 43 3.17 -4.90 0.26
N GLU A 44 2.47 -4.61 1.35
CA GLU A 44 1.16 -5.20 1.65
C GLU A 44 0.07 -4.13 1.72
N ASN A 45 -1.14 -4.50 1.33
CA ASN A 45 -2.33 -3.70 1.58
C ASN A 45 -2.78 -3.83 3.05
N ASN A 46 -3.41 -2.77 3.55
CA ASN A 46 -3.99 -2.73 4.89
C ASN A 46 -5.51 -2.60 4.80
N PHE A 47 -6.20 -3.71 4.50
CA PHE A 47 -7.64 -3.66 4.28
C PHE A 47 -8.45 -3.60 5.58
N LEU A 48 -9.38 -2.66 5.61
CA LEU A 48 -10.59 -2.68 6.42
C LEU A 48 -11.69 -3.36 5.60
N ALA A 49 -12.40 -4.31 6.17
CA ALA A 49 -13.54 -4.93 5.50
C ALA A 49 -14.86 -4.64 6.23
N ALA A 50 -15.97 -4.72 5.52
CA ALA A 50 -17.31 -4.78 6.10
C ALA A 50 -18.11 -5.89 5.45
N VAL A 51 -18.94 -6.59 6.24
CA VAL A 51 -19.79 -7.68 5.81
C VAL A 51 -21.24 -7.36 6.12
N HIS A 52 -22.12 -7.53 5.13
CA HIS A 52 -23.56 -7.41 5.31
C HIS A 52 -24.29 -8.71 4.94
N PHE A 53 -25.15 -9.19 5.83
CA PHE A 53 -25.93 -10.41 5.67
C PHE A 53 -27.31 -10.08 5.09
N GLY A 54 -27.51 -10.35 3.80
CA GLY A 54 -28.80 -10.23 3.13
C GLY A 54 -29.64 -11.51 3.19
N LYS A 55 -30.80 -11.51 2.52
CA LYS A 55 -31.65 -12.69 2.39
C LYS A 55 -31.09 -13.60 1.31
N GLY A 56 -30.34 -14.64 1.71
CA GLY A 56 -29.78 -15.65 0.79
C GLY A 56 -28.50 -15.24 0.06
N SER A 57 -28.00 -14.04 0.29
CA SER A 57 -26.71 -13.55 -0.22
C SER A 57 -25.99 -12.71 0.82
N CYS A 58 -24.69 -12.49 0.63
CA CYS A 58 -23.87 -11.71 1.52
C CYS A 58 -23.10 -10.67 0.69
N GLY A 59 -23.00 -9.46 1.20
CA GLY A 59 -22.17 -8.40 0.63
C GLY A 59 -20.91 -8.18 1.42
N VAL A 60 -19.83 -7.84 0.74
CA VAL A 60 -18.54 -7.48 1.35
C VAL A 60 -17.92 -6.29 0.65
N SER A 61 -17.26 -5.46 1.40
CA SER A 61 -16.42 -4.39 0.86
C SER A 61 -15.09 -4.34 1.57
N PHE A 62 -14.06 -3.92 0.84
CA PHE A 62 -12.69 -3.78 1.31
C PHE A 62 -12.17 -2.39 0.98
N LEU A 63 -11.58 -1.72 1.95
CA LEU A 63 -10.93 -0.43 1.77
C LEU A 63 -9.52 -0.46 2.34
N ASP A 64 -8.55 -0.09 1.53
CA ASP A 64 -7.23 0.30 2.02
C ASP A 64 -7.14 1.83 2.04
N ILE A 65 -7.29 2.42 3.22
CA ILE A 65 -7.26 3.87 3.38
C ILE A 65 -5.88 4.47 3.05
N SER A 66 -4.81 3.68 3.13
CA SER A 66 -3.46 4.15 2.83
C SER A 66 -3.18 4.31 1.34
N THR A 67 -3.96 3.64 0.47
CA THR A 67 -3.82 3.69 -0.99
C THR A 67 -5.04 4.29 -1.68
N GLY A 68 -6.20 4.30 -1.01
CA GLY A 68 -7.48 4.72 -1.57
C GLY A 68 -8.19 3.63 -2.37
N GLU A 69 -7.70 2.40 -2.34
CA GLU A 69 -8.34 1.29 -3.02
C GLU A 69 -9.60 0.85 -2.30
N PHE A 70 -10.75 0.93 -2.99
CA PHE A 70 -12.05 0.59 -2.46
C PHE A 70 -12.77 -0.39 -3.37
N LEU A 71 -13.04 -1.59 -2.85
CA LEU A 71 -13.60 -2.73 -3.60
C LEU A 71 -14.90 -3.20 -2.95
N THR A 72 -15.83 -3.72 -3.76
CA THR A 72 -17.06 -4.32 -3.24
C THR A 72 -17.47 -5.54 -4.05
N GLY A 73 -18.08 -6.50 -3.39
CA GLY A 73 -18.62 -7.71 -3.99
C GLY A 73 -19.87 -8.21 -3.29
N GLU A 74 -20.64 -9.02 -3.98
CA GLU A 74 -21.84 -9.66 -3.44
C GLU A 74 -21.95 -11.08 -4.02
N GLY A 75 -22.33 -12.04 -3.19
CA GLY A 75 -22.48 -13.43 -3.61
C GLY A 75 -22.96 -14.33 -2.47
N THR A 76 -22.68 -15.62 -2.58
CA THR A 76 -22.96 -16.59 -1.52
C THR A 76 -22.07 -16.35 -0.30
N PHE A 77 -22.45 -16.87 0.87
CA PHE A 77 -21.60 -16.79 2.07
C PHE A 77 -20.22 -17.40 1.85
N ASP A 78 -20.16 -18.51 1.15
CA ASP A 78 -18.92 -19.22 0.76
C ASP A 78 -18.02 -18.36 -0.12
N TYR A 79 -18.59 -17.60 -1.06
CA TYR A 79 -17.84 -16.66 -1.88
C TYR A 79 -17.25 -15.51 -1.05
N VAL A 80 -18.04 -14.93 -0.16
CA VAL A 80 -17.56 -13.83 0.69
C VAL A 80 -16.50 -14.30 1.69
N GLU A 81 -16.64 -15.53 2.25
CA GLU A 81 -15.61 -16.13 3.09
C GLU A 81 -14.26 -16.26 2.34
N LYS A 82 -14.31 -16.72 1.08
CA LYS A 82 -13.12 -16.80 0.23
C LYS A 82 -12.49 -15.43 0.00
N LEU A 83 -13.29 -14.40 -0.28
CA LEU A 83 -12.77 -13.04 -0.45
C LEU A 83 -12.09 -12.53 0.83
N ILE A 84 -12.69 -12.74 2.00
CA ILE A 84 -12.08 -12.37 3.29
C ILE A 84 -10.76 -13.12 3.49
N GLY A 85 -10.71 -14.41 3.13
CA GLY A 85 -9.48 -15.20 3.17
C GLY A 85 -8.38 -14.64 2.24
N ASN A 86 -8.75 -14.28 1.03
CA ASN A 86 -7.82 -13.82 -0.01
C ASN A 86 -7.30 -12.39 0.25
N PHE A 87 -8.17 -11.48 0.68
CA PHE A 87 -7.80 -10.10 1.02
C PHE A 87 -7.16 -9.97 2.40
N SER A 88 -7.39 -10.93 3.30
CA SER A 88 -6.83 -10.97 4.66
C SER A 88 -6.95 -9.63 5.41
N PRO A 89 -8.18 -9.07 5.56
CA PRO A 89 -8.36 -7.75 6.15
C PRO A 89 -7.84 -7.72 7.59
N LYS A 90 -7.29 -6.57 7.99
CA LYS A 90 -6.77 -6.36 9.35
C LYS A 90 -7.88 -6.10 10.36
N GLU A 91 -9.05 -5.69 9.89
CA GLU A 91 -10.24 -5.44 10.71
C GLU A 91 -11.51 -5.66 9.88
N VAL A 92 -12.55 -6.22 10.48
CA VAL A 92 -13.82 -6.51 9.82
C VAL A 92 -14.99 -5.90 10.61
N LEU A 93 -15.81 -5.13 9.89
CA LEU A 93 -17.03 -4.51 10.42
C LEU A 93 -18.23 -5.40 10.13
N TYR A 94 -19.15 -5.53 11.10
CA TYR A 94 -20.41 -6.21 10.89
C TYR A 94 -21.51 -5.67 11.79
N ASP A 95 -22.76 -5.98 11.47
CA ASP A 95 -23.94 -5.62 12.26
C ASP A 95 -23.98 -6.43 13.57
N ARG A 96 -24.00 -5.75 14.71
CA ARG A 96 -24.07 -6.35 16.06
C ARG A 96 -25.20 -7.38 16.20
N ALA A 97 -26.35 -7.14 15.55
CA ALA A 97 -27.47 -8.06 15.57
C ALA A 97 -27.19 -9.39 14.86
N ARG A 98 -26.16 -9.45 14.02
CA ARG A 98 -25.75 -10.61 13.23
C ARG A 98 -24.52 -11.35 13.77
N LYS A 99 -24.17 -11.14 15.02
CA LYS A 99 -22.97 -11.75 15.63
C LYS A 99 -22.91 -13.26 15.47
N SER A 100 -24.01 -13.96 15.75
CA SER A 100 -24.07 -15.42 15.63
C SER A 100 -23.91 -15.92 14.19
N ASP A 101 -24.44 -15.19 13.21
CA ASP A 101 -24.26 -15.49 11.79
C ASP A 101 -22.81 -15.25 11.38
N PHE A 102 -22.22 -14.14 11.83
CA PHE A 102 -20.81 -13.82 11.55
C PHE A 102 -19.86 -14.88 12.11
N GLU A 103 -19.99 -15.23 13.40
CA GLU A 103 -19.13 -16.23 14.04
C GLU A 103 -19.29 -17.63 13.42
N ARG A 104 -20.49 -17.98 12.95
CA ARG A 104 -20.75 -19.26 12.26
C ARG A 104 -19.99 -19.36 10.93
N HIS A 105 -19.95 -18.29 10.13
CA HIS A 105 -19.36 -18.31 8.78
C HIS A 105 -17.89 -17.94 8.78
N PHE A 106 -17.46 -16.98 9.60
CA PHE A 106 -16.10 -16.43 9.56
C PHE A 106 -15.24 -16.78 10.78
N GLY A 107 -15.83 -17.45 11.78
CA GLY A 107 -15.15 -17.81 13.02
C GLY A 107 -14.89 -16.61 13.95
N THR A 108 -14.06 -16.83 14.97
CA THR A 108 -13.81 -15.85 16.05
C THR A 108 -12.38 -15.29 16.05
N ARG A 109 -11.57 -15.62 15.03
CA ARG A 109 -10.13 -15.24 14.98
C ARG A 109 -9.86 -13.88 14.33
N LEU A 110 -10.83 -13.32 13.64
CA LEU A 110 -10.70 -12.02 12.98
C LEU A 110 -10.75 -10.89 14.01
N CYS A 111 -9.98 -9.83 13.78
CA CYS A 111 -10.16 -8.57 14.49
C CYS A 111 -11.46 -7.93 13.98
N VAL A 112 -12.42 -7.72 14.86
CA VAL A 112 -13.76 -7.28 14.46
C VAL A 112 -14.21 -6.04 15.23
N TYR A 113 -15.08 -5.25 14.58
CA TYR A 113 -15.78 -4.14 15.20
C TYR A 113 -17.29 -4.25 14.92
N GLU A 114 -18.09 -4.31 15.98
CA GLU A 114 -19.55 -4.40 15.92
C GLU A 114 -20.15 -3.00 15.73
N MET A 115 -20.97 -2.83 14.71
CA MET A 115 -21.68 -1.57 14.45
C MET A 115 -23.18 -1.72 14.67
N GLU A 116 -23.88 -0.61 14.83
CA GLU A 116 -25.33 -0.59 15.01
C GLU A 116 -26.06 -0.93 13.69
N ASP A 117 -27.23 -1.56 13.79
CA ASP A 117 -28.04 -2.08 12.67
C ASP A 117 -28.42 -1.02 11.63
N TRP A 118 -28.71 0.21 12.07
CA TRP A 118 -29.08 1.31 11.17
C TRP A 118 -27.99 1.68 10.16
N VAL A 119 -26.74 1.35 10.45
CA VAL A 119 -25.60 1.57 9.54
C VAL A 119 -25.72 0.67 8.31
N PHE A 120 -26.21 -0.56 8.51
CA PHE A 120 -26.36 -1.56 7.45
C PHE A 120 -27.71 -1.47 6.73
N THR A 121 -28.09 -0.27 6.34
CA THR A 121 -29.30 0.00 5.55
C THR A 121 -28.96 0.59 4.18
N ASP A 122 -29.72 0.22 3.14
CA ASP A 122 -29.51 0.70 1.78
C ASP A 122 -29.57 2.22 1.68
N LEU A 123 -30.51 2.84 2.37
CA LEU A 123 -30.68 4.29 2.36
C LEU A 123 -29.45 5.01 2.94
N SER A 124 -28.97 4.59 4.11
CA SER A 124 -27.79 5.16 4.77
C SER A 124 -26.54 5.00 3.90
N ALA A 125 -26.33 3.78 3.39
CA ALA A 125 -25.17 3.44 2.57
C ALA A 125 -25.10 4.27 1.28
N ARG A 126 -26.20 4.29 0.50
CA ARG A 126 -26.25 5.06 -0.76
C ARG A 126 -26.07 6.54 -0.51
N GLN A 127 -26.73 7.10 0.49
CA GLN A 127 -26.61 8.52 0.82
C GLN A 127 -25.14 8.91 1.10
N LYS A 128 -24.41 8.09 1.85
CA LYS A 128 -23.00 8.36 2.16
C LYS A 128 -22.09 8.24 0.96
N LEU A 129 -22.24 7.18 0.17
CA LEU A 129 -21.43 6.94 -1.02
C LEU A 129 -21.69 8.03 -2.09
N LEU A 130 -22.95 8.37 -2.34
CA LEU A 130 -23.30 9.42 -3.30
C LEU A 130 -22.78 10.80 -2.88
N LYS A 131 -22.84 11.10 -1.58
CA LYS A 131 -22.28 12.34 -1.02
C LYS A 131 -20.75 12.36 -1.18
N HIS A 132 -20.08 11.26 -0.88
CA HIS A 132 -18.62 11.16 -0.96
C HIS A 132 -18.13 11.32 -2.42
N PHE A 133 -18.72 10.57 -3.36
CA PHE A 133 -18.33 10.61 -4.76
C PHE A 133 -18.90 11.79 -5.54
N GLY A 134 -19.78 12.61 -4.96
CA GLY A 134 -20.41 13.73 -5.63
C GLY A 134 -21.29 13.33 -6.83
N THR A 135 -21.87 12.13 -6.81
CA THR A 135 -22.63 11.55 -7.94
C THR A 135 -24.12 11.39 -7.60
N LYS A 136 -24.95 11.28 -8.64
CA LYS A 136 -26.40 11.06 -8.48
C LYS A 136 -26.79 9.58 -8.35
N ASN A 137 -25.94 8.67 -8.79
CA ASN A 137 -26.12 7.22 -8.74
C ASN A 137 -24.77 6.51 -8.79
N LEU A 138 -24.75 5.20 -8.50
CA LEU A 138 -23.55 4.38 -8.50
C LEU A 138 -23.32 3.60 -9.80
N LYS A 139 -24.12 3.87 -10.85
CA LYS A 139 -24.03 3.16 -12.15
C LYS A 139 -22.68 3.32 -12.82
N GLY A 140 -22.08 4.52 -12.71
CA GLY A 140 -20.76 4.80 -13.28
C GLY A 140 -19.63 3.94 -12.69
N PHE A 141 -19.82 3.41 -11.48
CA PHE A 141 -18.89 2.49 -10.82
C PHE A 141 -19.21 1.02 -11.11
N GLY A 142 -20.31 0.70 -11.80
CA GLY A 142 -20.72 -0.67 -12.08
C GLY A 142 -21.25 -1.46 -10.88
N VAL A 143 -21.55 -0.80 -9.76
CA VAL A 143 -21.95 -1.42 -8.48
C VAL A 143 -23.40 -1.18 -8.08
N ASP A 144 -24.16 -0.42 -8.85
CA ASP A 144 -25.52 0.03 -8.49
C ASP A 144 -26.51 -1.12 -8.23
N HIS A 145 -26.27 -2.28 -8.83
CA HIS A 145 -27.05 -3.52 -8.68
C HIS A 145 -26.62 -4.40 -7.49
N LEU A 146 -25.49 -4.11 -6.85
CA LEU A 146 -24.96 -4.86 -5.71
C LEU A 146 -25.56 -4.32 -4.40
N ASN A 147 -26.76 -4.75 -4.05
CA ASN A 147 -27.44 -4.19 -2.88
C ASN A 147 -26.68 -4.42 -1.58
N ASN A 148 -26.31 -5.67 -1.29
CA ASN A 148 -25.60 -6.01 -0.05
C ASN A 148 -24.15 -5.52 -0.06
N GLY A 149 -23.48 -5.53 -1.21
CA GLY A 149 -22.14 -4.98 -1.38
C GLY A 149 -22.09 -3.47 -1.15
N VAL A 150 -23.07 -2.72 -1.67
CA VAL A 150 -23.21 -1.27 -1.46
C VAL A 150 -23.47 -0.96 0.01
N ILE A 151 -24.30 -1.75 0.70
CA ILE A 151 -24.55 -1.60 2.15
C ILE A 151 -23.24 -1.78 2.93
N ALA A 152 -22.45 -2.81 2.61
CA ALA A 152 -21.15 -3.03 3.23
C ALA A 152 -20.18 -1.86 2.97
N ALA A 153 -20.14 -1.33 1.74
CA ALA A 153 -19.33 -0.15 1.41
C ALA A 153 -19.75 1.10 2.21
N GLY A 154 -21.06 1.31 2.35
CA GLY A 154 -21.60 2.39 3.17
C GLY A 154 -21.22 2.28 4.65
N ALA A 155 -21.19 1.07 5.19
CA ALA A 155 -20.74 0.81 6.56
C ALA A 155 -19.27 1.22 6.78
N ILE A 156 -18.40 0.95 5.82
CA ILE A 156 -17.00 1.43 5.85
C ILE A 156 -16.97 2.96 5.90
N MET A 157 -17.72 3.65 5.05
CA MET A 157 -17.78 5.11 5.04
C MET A 157 -18.28 5.69 6.37
N GLN A 158 -19.26 5.03 7.01
CA GLN A 158 -19.72 5.40 8.34
C GLN A 158 -18.64 5.22 9.39
N TYR A 159 -17.88 4.13 9.30
CA TYR A 159 -16.79 3.84 10.24
C TYR A 159 -15.67 4.90 10.14
N LEU A 160 -15.34 5.34 8.92
CA LEU A 160 -14.37 6.43 8.72
C LEU A 160 -14.82 7.74 9.39
N GLU A 161 -16.12 8.06 9.33
CA GLU A 161 -16.65 9.22 10.06
C GLU A 161 -16.53 9.05 11.58
N LEU A 162 -16.86 7.87 12.13
CA LEU A 162 -16.75 7.57 13.54
C LEU A 162 -15.30 7.68 14.04
N THR A 163 -14.36 7.24 13.23
CA THR A 163 -12.92 7.30 13.52
C THR A 163 -12.28 8.66 13.17
N GLN A 164 -13.09 9.65 12.76
CA GLN A 164 -12.67 11.02 12.42
C GLN A 164 -11.72 11.12 11.21
N HIS A 165 -11.79 10.16 10.29
CA HIS A 165 -11.11 10.23 9.00
C HIS A 165 -11.99 11.01 8.01
N THR A 166 -11.85 12.34 7.98
CA THR A 166 -12.69 13.24 7.17
C THR A 166 -12.09 13.62 5.83
N ASN A 167 -10.76 13.63 5.74
CA ASN A 167 -10.03 14.01 4.54
C ASN A 167 -9.64 12.78 3.74
N ILE A 168 -10.59 12.25 2.97
CA ILE A 168 -10.49 10.98 2.24
C ILE A 168 -10.72 11.14 0.73
N ASN A 169 -10.37 12.32 0.17
CA ASN A 169 -10.56 12.65 -1.24
C ASN A 169 -9.79 11.73 -2.21
N HIS A 170 -8.81 10.99 -1.72
CA HIS A 170 -8.08 9.97 -2.50
C HIS A 170 -8.88 8.69 -2.72
N ILE A 171 -9.99 8.48 -2.03
CA ILE A 171 -10.94 7.40 -2.34
C ILE A 171 -11.82 7.90 -3.49
N THR A 172 -11.33 7.73 -4.71
CA THR A 172 -11.94 8.32 -5.91
C THR A 172 -12.92 7.41 -6.63
N SER A 173 -12.92 6.11 -6.30
CA SER A 173 -13.75 5.11 -6.96
C SER A 173 -14.11 3.95 -6.03
N LEU A 174 -15.20 3.26 -6.38
CA LEU A 174 -15.61 2.00 -5.79
C LEU A 174 -15.69 0.96 -6.91
N ALA A 175 -14.77 -0.02 -6.90
CA ALA A 175 -14.70 -1.03 -7.95
C ALA A 175 -15.40 -2.33 -7.54
N ARG A 176 -16.06 -2.97 -8.52
CA ARG A 176 -16.66 -4.29 -8.33
C ARG A 176 -15.58 -5.37 -8.39
N ILE A 177 -15.64 -6.33 -7.46
CA ILE A 177 -14.87 -7.57 -7.52
C ILE A 177 -15.63 -8.52 -8.47
N GLU A 178 -15.07 -8.76 -9.65
CA GLU A 178 -15.67 -9.60 -10.68
C GLU A 178 -15.16 -11.05 -10.57
N GLU A 179 -15.91 -11.91 -9.89
CA GLU A 179 -15.56 -13.34 -9.73
C GLU A 179 -15.31 -14.05 -11.08
N GLU A 180 -16.02 -13.62 -12.11
CA GLU A 180 -15.97 -14.25 -13.44
C GLU A 180 -14.63 -14.05 -14.16
N LYS A 181 -13.83 -13.04 -13.75
CA LYS A 181 -12.53 -12.72 -14.37
C LYS A 181 -11.36 -13.49 -13.80
N TYR A 182 -11.52 -14.12 -12.65
CA TYR A 182 -10.41 -14.69 -11.90
C TYR A 182 -10.58 -16.17 -11.63
N VAL A 183 -9.46 -16.88 -11.55
CA VAL A 183 -9.40 -18.26 -11.05
C VAL A 183 -9.86 -18.29 -9.61
N ARG A 184 -10.74 -19.19 -9.28
CA ARG A 184 -11.24 -19.35 -7.93
C ARG A 184 -10.26 -20.18 -7.10
N LEU A 185 -9.66 -19.54 -6.10
CA LEU A 185 -8.80 -20.15 -5.10
C LEU A 185 -9.48 -20.05 -3.74
N ASP A 186 -9.54 -21.13 -3.01
CA ASP A 186 -9.98 -21.09 -1.62
C ASP A 186 -8.78 -20.90 -0.68
N ARG A 187 -9.08 -20.59 0.57
CA ARG A 187 -8.05 -20.35 1.61
C ARG A 187 -7.14 -21.57 1.82
N PHE A 188 -7.69 -22.77 1.68
CA PHE A 188 -6.92 -24.01 1.84
C PHE A 188 -5.93 -24.17 0.71
N THR A 189 -6.35 -23.91 -0.53
CA THR A 189 -5.49 -23.92 -1.70
C THR A 189 -4.36 -22.89 -1.62
N ILE A 190 -4.66 -21.65 -1.27
CA ILE A 190 -3.64 -20.59 -1.10
C ILE A 190 -2.59 -21.01 -0.06
N ARG A 191 -3.03 -21.55 1.07
CA ARG A 191 -2.15 -22.01 2.13
C ARG A 191 -1.38 -23.28 1.75
N SER A 192 -2.06 -24.28 1.18
CA SER A 192 -1.46 -25.55 0.80
C SER A 192 -0.38 -25.39 -0.28
N LEU A 193 -0.60 -24.47 -1.23
CA LEU A 193 0.37 -24.13 -2.27
C LEU A 193 1.42 -23.11 -1.80
N GLU A 194 1.32 -22.61 -0.59
CA GLU A 194 2.24 -21.59 -0.02
C GLU A 194 2.40 -20.40 -0.98
N LEU A 195 1.29 -19.87 -1.51
CA LEU A 195 1.33 -18.82 -2.52
C LEU A 195 1.91 -17.51 -1.98
N VAL A 196 1.47 -17.08 -0.79
CA VAL A 196 1.81 -15.76 -0.23
C VAL A 196 2.60 -15.84 1.07
N ALA A 197 2.49 -16.94 1.80
CA ALA A 197 3.22 -17.16 3.05
C ALA A 197 3.60 -18.63 3.17
N PRO A 198 4.80 -18.95 3.72
CA PRO A 198 5.21 -20.31 3.96
C PRO A 198 4.43 -20.91 5.14
N MET A 199 4.29 -22.24 5.17
CA MET A 199 3.69 -22.95 6.31
C MET A 199 4.62 -23.02 7.52
N GLN A 200 5.93 -23.02 7.29
CA GLN A 200 6.99 -23.05 8.31
C GLN A 200 7.71 -21.72 8.35
N GLU A 201 8.15 -21.29 9.53
CA GLU A 201 8.83 -19.99 9.72
C GLU A 201 10.09 -19.84 8.86
N ASP A 202 10.85 -20.92 8.68
CA ASP A 202 12.06 -20.94 7.85
C ASP A 202 11.79 -21.30 6.37
N GLY A 203 10.53 -21.44 5.97
CA GLY A 203 10.13 -21.78 4.62
C GLY A 203 10.15 -20.56 3.67
N SER A 204 9.88 -20.82 2.39
CA SER A 204 9.70 -19.80 1.37
C SER A 204 8.39 -20.01 0.63
N SER A 205 7.70 -18.92 0.34
CA SER A 205 6.45 -18.93 -0.46
C SER A 205 6.74 -18.69 -1.93
N LEU A 206 5.73 -18.92 -2.80
CA LEU A 206 5.84 -18.53 -4.20
C LEU A 206 6.08 -17.01 -4.33
N LEU A 207 5.38 -16.20 -3.54
CA LEU A 207 5.58 -14.74 -3.53
C LEU A 207 7.03 -14.37 -3.26
N ASN A 208 7.69 -15.00 -2.28
CA ASN A 208 9.11 -14.73 -1.99
C ASN A 208 10.03 -15.03 -3.18
N VAL A 209 9.67 -16.02 -4.00
CA VAL A 209 10.46 -16.40 -5.19
C VAL A 209 10.21 -15.42 -6.34
N VAL A 210 8.95 -15.03 -6.60
CA VAL A 210 8.62 -14.23 -7.79
C VAL A 210 8.67 -12.72 -7.56
N ASP A 211 8.70 -12.25 -6.31
CA ASP A 211 8.75 -10.82 -6.01
C ASP A 211 10.16 -10.25 -6.27
N ARG A 212 10.31 -9.72 -7.47
CA ARG A 212 11.44 -8.88 -7.91
C ARG A 212 10.98 -7.46 -8.19
N THR A 213 9.82 -7.06 -7.63
CA THR A 213 9.30 -5.70 -7.80
C THR A 213 10.16 -4.67 -7.10
N ILE A 214 10.35 -3.55 -7.75
CA ILE A 214 11.17 -2.42 -7.28
C ILE A 214 10.34 -1.49 -6.42
N THR A 215 9.09 -1.25 -6.81
CA THR A 215 8.20 -0.30 -6.13
C THR A 215 7.29 -1.00 -5.12
N PRO A 216 6.92 -0.33 -4.01
CA PRO A 216 5.91 -0.87 -3.08
C PRO A 216 4.57 -1.16 -3.75
N MET A 217 4.16 -0.33 -4.70
CA MET A 217 2.93 -0.48 -5.48
C MET A 217 2.95 -1.76 -6.32
N GLY A 218 4.09 -2.04 -6.97
CA GLY A 218 4.31 -3.29 -7.70
C GLY A 218 4.20 -4.51 -6.79
N GLY A 219 4.80 -4.47 -5.59
CA GLY A 219 4.70 -5.56 -4.62
C GLY A 219 3.25 -5.84 -4.19
N ARG A 220 2.46 -4.80 -3.89
CA ARG A 220 1.03 -4.94 -3.57
C ARG A 220 0.23 -5.52 -4.73
N MET A 221 0.50 -5.06 -5.95
CA MET A 221 -0.16 -5.57 -7.15
C MET A 221 0.22 -7.03 -7.44
N LEU A 222 1.48 -7.40 -7.29
CA LEU A 222 1.95 -8.77 -7.48
C LEU A 222 1.29 -9.73 -6.48
N HIS A 223 1.23 -9.36 -5.20
CA HIS A 223 0.51 -10.13 -4.18
C HIS A 223 -0.94 -10.42 -4.62
N ARG A 224 -1.63 -9.39 -5.13
CA ARG A 224 -2.99 -9.52 -5.64
C ARG A 224 -3.08 -10.44 -6.86
N TRP A 225 -2.17 -10.33 -7.81
CA TRP A 225 -2.17 -11.18 -9.00
C TRP A 225 -2.00 -12.66 -8.66
N LEU A 226 -1.23 -12.99 -7.63
CA LEU A 226 -1.05 -14.37 -7.16
C LEU A 226 -2.33 -14.97 -6.57
N VAL A 227 -3.13 -14.19 -5.84
CA VAL A 227 -4.37 -14.68 -5.23
C VAL A 227 -5.60 -14.51 -6.13
N PHE A 228 -5.49 -13.73 -7.21
CA PHE A 228 -6.51 -13.52 -8.24
C PHE A 228 -5.93 -13.72 -9.65
N PRO A 229 -5.51 -14.97 -10.02
CA PRO A 229 -5.04 -15.25 -11.37
C PRO A 229 -6.17 -15.05 -12.38
N LEU A 230 -5.82 -14.65 -13.60
CA LEU A 230 -6.78 -14.38 -14.66
C LEU A 230 -7.32 -15.68 -15.27
N LYS A 231 -8.57 -15.66 -15.76
CA LYS A 231 -9.16 -16.73 -16.56
C LYS A 231 -9.68 -16.24 -17.91
N ASP A 232 -8.96 -15.32 -18.53
CA ASP A 232 -9.21 -14.83 -19.88
C ASP A 232 -7.90 -14.87 -20.67
N VAL A 233 -7.92 -15.54 -21.82
CA VAL A 233 -6.75 -15.73 -22.68
C VAL A 233 -6.13 -14.42 -23.12
N LYS A 234 -6.95 -13.41 -23.47
CA LYS A 234 -6.47 -12.16 -24.02
C LYS A 234 -5.60 -11.36 -23.05
N PRO A 235 -6.06 -11.00 -21.83
CA PRO A 235 -5.23 -10.25 -20.89
C PRO A 235 -4.02 -11.05 -20.37
N ILE A 236 -4.09 -12.39 -20.33
CA ILE A 236 -2.94 -13.23 -19.99
C ILE A 236 -1.87 -13.10 -21.08
N ASN A 237 -2.24 -13.28 -22.36
CA ASN A 237 -1.30 -13.16 -23.46
C ASN A 237 -0.75 -11.74 -23.60
N GLU A 238 -1.54 -10.69 -23.35
CA GLU A 238 -1.03 -9.32 -23.31
C GLU A 238 0.10 -9.16 -22.26
N ARG A 239 -0.02 -9.79 -21.09
CA ARG A 239 1.06 -9.78 -20.09
C ARG A 239 2.28 -10.56 -20.56
N LEU A 240 2.07 -11.77 -21.11
CA LEU A 240 3.15 -12.60 -21.66
C LEU A 240 3.89 -11.89 -22.81
N ASP A 241 3.17 -11.18 -23.68
CA ASP A 241 3.76 -10.40 -24.79
C ASP A 241 4.65 -9.26 -24.26
N ILE A 242 4.24 -8.59 -23.18
CA ILE A 242 5.06 -7.55 -22.56
C ILE A 242 6.30 -8.16 -21.90
N VAL A 243 6.16 -9.27 -21.18
CA VAL A 243 7.30 -9.99 -20.57
C VAL A 243 8.30 -10.40 -21.66
N GLU A 244 7.83 -10.94 -22.79
CA GLU A 244 8.67 -11.29 -23.91
C GLU A 244 9.33 -10.05 -24.53
N TYR A 245 8.65 -8.93 -24.60
CA TYR A 245 9.19 -7.67 -25.09
C TYR A 245 10.37 -7.18 -24.25
N TYR A 246 10.34 -7.34 -22.93
CA TYR A 246 11.48 -7.02 -22.06
C TYR A 246 12.73 -7.85 -22.39
N PHE A 247 12.56 -9.10 -22.84
CA PHE A 247 13.70 -9.93 -23.29
C PHE A 247 14.26 -9.49 -24.63
N ARG A 248 13.39 -9.06 -25.55
CA ARG A 248 13.80 -8.69 -26.92
C ARG A 248 14.43 -7.30 -26.98
N GLU A 249 14.06 -6.42 -26.06
CA GLU A 249 14.44 -5.00 -26.06
C GLU A 249 15.15 -4.61 -24.76
N PRO A 250 16.45 -4.93 -24.63
CA PRO A 250 17.21 -4.66 -23.39
C PRO A 250 17.25 -3.18 -23.01
N ASP A 251 17.33 -2.26 -23.99
CA ASP A 251 17.35 -0.82 -23.75
C ASP A 251 16.03 -0.32 -23.14
N PHE A 252 14.91 -0.87 -23.61
CA PHE A 252 13.60 -0.59 -23.03
C PHE A 252 13.52 -1.09 -21.57
N ARG A 253 13.97 -2.33 -21.34
CA ARG A 253 14.02 -2.93 -19.99
C ARG A 253 14.86 -2.09 -19.04
N GLN A 254 16.07 -1.69 -19.45
CA GLN A 254 16.97 -0.87 -18.65
C GLN A 254 16.36 0.51 -18.35
N CYS A 255 15.74 1.13 -19.35
CA CYS A 255 15.05 2.41 -19.16
C CYS A 255 13.99 2.31 -18.08
N LEU A 256 13.15 1.25 -18.08
CA LEU A 256 12.11 1.06 -17.07
C LEU A 256 12.71 0.78 -15.69
N ASP A 257 13.72 -0.08 -15.62
CA ASP A 257 14.42 -0.40 -14.36
C ASP A 257 14.97 0.86 -13.69
N ASP A 258 15.70 1.69 -14.44
CA ASP A 258 16.28 2.94 -13.94
C ASP A 258 15.23 3.94 -13.43
N GLN A 259 14.06 4.01 -14.07
CA GLN A 259 13.01 4.92 -13.65
C GLN A 259 12.21 4.39 -12.45
N LEU A 260 11.97 3.09 -12.39
CA LEU A 260 11.26 2.46 -11.27
C LEU A 260 11.99 2.67 -9.93
N HIS A 261 13.32 2.65 -9.92
CA HIS A 261 14.13 2.94 -8.73
C HIS A 261 13.96 4.38 -8.20
N ARG A 262 13.43 5.30 -9.02
CA ARG A 262 13.16 6.70 -8.64
C ARG A 262 11.72 6.96 -8.19
N MET A 263 10.82 5.95 -8.36
CA MET A 263 9.38 6.18 -8.20
C MET A 263 8.93 6.44 -6.77
N GLY A 264 9.39 5.70 -5.79
CA GLY A 264 8.78 5.72 -4.46
C GLY A 264 7.35 5.15 -4.46
N ASP A 265 6.56 5.49 -3.42
CA ASP A 265 5.19 4.99 -3.24
C ASP A 265 4.16 6.08 -3.56
N LEU A 266 3.79 6.21 -4.83
CA LEU A 266 2.83 7.23 -5.29
C LEU A 266 1.46 7.08 -4.65
N GLU A 267 0.97 5.86 -4.43
CA GLU A 267 -0.34 5.62 -3.82
C GLU A 267 -0.40 6.18 -2.40
N ARG A 268 0.61 5.87 -1.57
CA ARG A 268 0.66 6.34 -0.18
C ARG A 268 1.00 7.82 -0.07
N ILE A 269 1.82 8.35 -0.95
CA ILE A 269 2.11 9.80 -0.98
C ILE A 269 0.82 10.57 -1.28
N ILE A 270 0.05 10.16 -2.28
CA ILE A 270 -1.15 10.88 -2.68
C ILE A 270 -2.28 10.79 -1.64
N SER A 271 -2.38 9.68 -0.90
CA SER A 271 -3.29 9.58 0.23
C SER A 271 -2.95 10.54 1.36
N LYS A 272 -1.65 10.74 1.63
CA LYS A 272 -1.17 11.75 2.59
C LYS A 272 -1.41 13.19 2.11
N VAL A 273 -1.34 13.45 0.79
CA VAL A 273 -1.74 14.74 0.19
C VAL A 273 -3.22 15.00 0.47
N ALA A 274 -4.10 14.05 0.19
CA ALA A 274 -5.53 14.17 0.46
C ALA A 274 -5.82 14.41 1.95
N ALA A 275 -5.13 13.70 2.83
CA ALA A 275 -5.26 13.85 4.27
C ALA A 275 -4.61 15.14 4.83
N GLY A 276 -3.89 15.91 4.01
CA GLY A 276 -3.13 17.08 4.46
C GLY A 276 -1.97 16.75 5.41
N ARG A 277 -1.38 15.55 5.27
CA ARG A 277 -0.32 15.02 6.16
C ARG A 277 1.00 14.78 5.45
N VAL A 278 1.07 15.07 4.16
CA VAL A 278 2.27 14.92 3.37
C VAL A 278 3.40 15.82 3.90
N SER A 279 4.61 15.29 3.98
CA SER A 279 5.79 16.05 4.38
C SER A 279 6.43 16.74 3.16
N PRO A 280 7.25 17.80 3.36
CA PRO A 280 7.97 18.44 2.26
C PRO A 280 8.88 17.48 1.48
N ARG A 281 9.50 16.51 2.14
CA ARG A 281 10.33 15.47 1.49
C ARG A 281 9.52 14.55 0.60
N GLU A 282 8.32 14.17 1.02
CA GLU A 282 7.42 13.35 0.20
C GLU A 282 6.90 14.12 -1.02
N VAL A 283 6.70 15.45 -0.90
CA VAL A 283 6.37 16.30 -2.05
C VAL A 283 7.51 16.34 -3.05
N VAL A 284 8.76 16.43 -2.60
CA VAL A 284 9.94 16.33 -3.48
C VAL A 284 10.04 14.94 -4.11
N GLN A 285 9.75 13.87 -3.35
CA GLN A 285 9.72 12.51 -3.89
C GLN A 285 8.66 12.35 -4.98
N LEU A 286 7.48 12.94 -4.80
CA LEU A 286 6.44 12.96 -5.83
C LEU A 286 6.94 13.66 -7.11
N LYS A 287 7.60 14.81 -6.99
CA LYS A 287 8.20 15.50 -8.14
C LYS A 287 9.20 14.61 -8.89
N ILE A 288 10.08 13.91 -8.15
CA ILE A 288 11.06 12.99 -8.73
C ILE A 288 10.36 11.86 -9.50
N ALA A 289 9.32 11.28 -8.90
CA ALA A 289 8.51 10.24 -9.52
C ALA A 289 7.81 10.73 -10.79
N LEU A 290 7.19 11.92 -10.77
CA LEU A 290 6.55 12.50 -11.95
C LEU A 290 7.54 12.78 -13.08
N ARG A 291 8.78 13.15 -12.76
CA ARG A 291 9.85 13.27 -13.77
C ARG A 291 10.23 11.91 -14.37
N ALA A 292 10.27 10.85 -13.57
CA ALA A 292 10.58 9.51 -14.03
C ALA A 292 9.51 8.93 -14.97
N ILE A 293 8.27 9.40 -14.90
CA ILE A 293 7.18 8.97 -15.80
C ILE A 293 7.44 9.38 -17.25
N GLN A 294 8.09 10.52 -17.51
CA GLN A 294 8.29 11.00 -18.88
C GLN A 294 9.10 10.04 -19.76
N PRO A 295 10.31 9.57 -19.38
CA PRO A 295 11.03 8.59 -20.18
C PRO A 295 10.29 7.26 -20.29
N MET A 296 9.58 6.81 -19.24
CA MET A 296 8.75 5.61 -19.29
C MET A 296 7.61 5.75 -20.32
N LYS A 297 6.90 6.87 -20.30
CA LYS A 297 5.85 7.20 -21.29
C LYS A 297 6.41 7.18 -22.69
N THR A 298 7.54 7.84 -22.93
CA THR A 298 8.20 7.89 -24.24
C THR A 298 8.58 6.48 -24.71
N ALA A 299 9.25 5.70 -23.87
CA ALA A 299 9.61 4.32 -24.19
C ALA A 299 8.39 3.46 -24.55
N CYS A 300 7.31 3.55 -23.78
CA CYS A 300 6.07 2.83 -24.04
C CYS A 300 5.41 3.24 -25.37
N LEU A 301 5.36 4.53 -25.71
CA LEU A 301 4.74 5.01 -26.94
C LEU A 301 5.49 4.55 -28.19
N TYR A 302 6.82 4.44 -28.13
CA TYR A 302 7.65 3.96 -29.23
C TYR A 302 7.83 2.44 -29.27
N ALA A 303 7.30 1.72 -28.28
CA ALA A 303 7.37 0.26 -28.22
C ALA A 303 6.61 -0.38 -29.38
N ASN A 304 7.17 -1.44 -29.97
CA ASN A 304 6.46 -2.26 -30.96
C ASN A 304 5.54 -3.28 -30.27
N ASN A 305 4.71 -2.81 -29.36
CA ASN A 305 3.74 -3.59 -28.61
C ASN A 305 2.51 -2.72 -28.28
N GLU A 306 1.34 -3.13 -28.75
CA GLU A 306 0.10 -2.35 -28.62
C GLU A 306 -0.36 -2.16 -27.16
N ALA A 307 -0.09 -3.13 -26.29
CA ALA A 307 -0.46 -3.00 -24.87
C ALA A 307 0.44 -1.96 -24.17
N LEU A 308 1.72 -1.92 -24.49
CA LEU A 308 2.65 -0.90 -24.00
C LEU A 308 2.29 0.49 -24.53
N LYS A 309 1.94 0.63 -25.82
CA LYS A 309 1.47 1.91 -26.37
C LYS A 309 0.26 2.46 -25.61
N ARG A 310 -0.74 1.61 -25.33
CA ARG A 310 -1.89 2.00 -24.51
C ARG A 310 -1.50 2.47 -23.11
N VAL A 311 -0.50 1.82 -22.49
CA VAL A 311 0.05 2.28 -21.20
C VAL A 311 0.68 3.67 -21.36
N GLY A 312 1.49 3.87 -22.40
CA GLY A 312 2.11 5.16 -22.70
C GLY A 312 1.10 6.28 -22.94
N GLU A 313 -0.01 6.00 -23.64
CA GLU A 313 -1.09 6.98 -23.85
C GLU A 313 -1.77 7.41 -22.55
N GLN A 314 -1.97 6.48 -21.62
CA GLN A 314 -2.66 6.73 -20.36
C GLN A 314 -1.77 7.38 -19.29
N LEU A 315 -0.45 7.22 -19.35
CA LEU A 315 0.47 7.87 -18.42
C LEU A 315 0.37 9.40 -18.54
N ASN A 316 0.11 10.07 -17.43
CA ASN A 316 -0.02 11.51 -17.34
C ASN A 316 1.23 12.12 -16.71
N LEU A 317 1.83 13.11 -17.37
CA LEU A 317 3.06 13.75 -16.89
C LEU A 317 2.84 14.70 -15.72
N CYS A 318 1.60 15.14 -15.50
CA CYS A 318 1.23 16.10 -14.45
C CYS A 318 2.21 17.31 -14.41
N GLU A 319 2.54 17.87 -15.59
CA GLU A 319 3.63 18.85 -15.77
C GLU A 319 3.43 20.10 -14.91
N SER A 320 2.21 20.63 -14.87
CA SER A 320 1.94 21.86 -14.14
C SER A 320 2.23 21.74 -12.65
N ILE A 321 1.80 20.66 -12.00
CA ILE A 321 2.07 20.45 -10.58
C ILE A 321 3.53 20.05 -10.34
N ARG A 322 4.12 19.25 -11.23
CA ARG A 322 5.55 18.89 -11.17
C ARG A 322 6.44 20.13 -11.19
N ASP A 323 6.21 21.02 -12.15
CA ASP A 323 7.03 22.22 -12.34
C ASP A 323 6.80 23.24 -11.22
N ARG A 324 5.58 23.30 -10.70
CA ARG A 324 5.24 24.11 -9.54
C ARG A 324 5.97 23.64 -8.27
N ILE A 325 6.00 22.32 -8.01
CA ILE A 325 6.77 21.77 -6.87
C ILE A 325 8.27 22.12 -7.02
N GLU A 326 8.79 22.06 -8.25
CA GLU A 326 10.20 22.42 -8.56
C GLU A 326 10.51 23.87 -8.23
N GLN A 327 9.59 24.78 -8.51
CA GLN A 327 9.77 26.22 -8.27
C GLN A 327 9.56 26.61 -6.81
N GLU A 328 8.61 25.96 -6.13
CA GLU A 328 8.18 26.36 -4.79
C GLU A 328 8.98 25.70 -3.67
N ILE A 329 9.38 24.44 -3.84
CA ILE A 329 10.00 23.64 -2.77
C ILE A 329 11.51 23.50 -2.99
N LYS A 330 12.29 23.66 -1.92
CA LYS A 330 13.73 23.39 -1.96
C LYS A 330 14.03 21.95 -2.36
N PRO A 331 15.17 21.66 -3.01
CA PRO A 331 15.56 20.30 -3.40
C PRO A 331 15.72 19.34 -2.21
N ASP A 332 16.22 19.81 -1.07
CA ASP A 332 16.36 19.04 0.18
C ASP A 332 15.69 19.78 1.33
N PRO A 333 14.36 19.74 1.44
CA PRO A 333 13.64 20.40 2.50
C PRO A 333 13.70 19.59 3.81
N PRO A 334 13.46 20.21 4.96
CA PRO A 334 13.31 19.50 6.23
C PRO A 334 12.07 18.61 6.20
N HIS A 335 12.06 17.56 7.02
CA HIS A 335 10.90 16.65 7.11
C HIS A 335 9.63 17.34 7.64
N LEU A 336 9.77 18.33 8.52
CA LEU A 336 8.64 19.05 9.14
C LEU A 336 8.62 20.50 8.68
N VAL A 337 7.50 20.98 8.19
CA VAL A 337 7.27 22.40 7.83
C VAL A 337 7.57 23.34 9.00
N ALA A 338 7.26 22.90 10.23
CA ALA A 338 7.50 23.69 11.44
C ALA A 338 8.98 23.98 11.74
N LYS A 339 9.93 23.34 11.05
CA LYS A 339 11.36 23.64 11.15
C LYS A 339 11.77 24.86 10.31
N GLY A 340 10.90 25.30 9.41
CA GLY A 340 11.21 26.34 8.42
C GLY A 340 12.12 25.82 7.31
N ASP A 341 12.48 26.72 6.40
CA ASP A 341 13.40 26.45 5.30
C ASP A 341 12.90 25.44 4.26
N VAL A 342 11.60 25.46 4.01
CA VAL A 342 10.90 24.56 3.07
C VAL A 342 10.78 25.17 1.68
N ILE A 343 10.43 26.45 1.60
CA ILE A 343 10.15 27.16 0.34
C ILE A 343 11.45 27.60 -0.33
N ALA A 344 11.54 27.47 -1.64
CA ALA A 344 12.70 27.89 -2.43
C ALA A 344 12.94 29.41 -2.34
N HIS A 345 14.19 29.83 -2.44
CA HIS A 345 14.54 31.24 -2.57
C HIS A 345 14.09 31.77 -3.94
N GLY A 346 13.63 33.01 -3.98
CA GLY A 346 13.17 33.65 -5.22
C GLY A 346 11.73 33.33 -5.59
N PHE A 347 11.04 32.44 -4.86
CA PHE A 347 9.63 32.11 -5.13
C PHE A 347 8.67 33.17 -4.59
N ASN A 348 8.90 33.67 -3.38
CA ASN A 348 8.02 34.66 -2.75
C ASN A 348 8.85 35.84 -2.20
N ALA A 349 8.58 37.04 -2.74
CA ALA A 349 9.32 38.26 -2.39
C ALA A 349 9.18 38.64 -0.92
N GLU A 350 7.99 38.51 -0.31
CA GLU A 350 7.77 38.78 1.12
C GLU A 350 8.61 37.84 2.01
N LEU A 351 8.69 36.57 1.64
CA LEU A 351 9.47 35.58 2.35
C LEU A 351 10.98 35.88 2.27
N ASP A 352 11.46 36.27 1.08
CA ASP A 352 12.88 36.58 0.87
C ASP A 352 13.28 37.88 1.58
N GLU A 353 12.39 38.88 1.66
CA GLU A 353 12.60 40.09 2.47
C GLU A 353 12.70 39.74 3.96
N LEU A 354 11.79 38.91 4.48
CA LEU A 354 11.83 38.46 5.88
C LEU A 354 13.09 37.66 6.20
N ARG A 355 13.55 36.83 5.29
CA ARG A 355 14.82 36.08 5.42
C ARG A 355 16.02 37.02 5.43
N SER A 356 16.01 38.04 4.56
CA SER A 356 17.05 39.07 4.51
C SER A 356 17.14 39.84 5.86
N ILE A 357 16.00 40.20 6.45
CA ILE A 357 15.96 40.84 7.77
C ILE A 357 16.56 39.90 8.84
N ARG A 358 16.20 38.62 8.83
CA ARG A 358 16.76 37.63 9.79
C ARG A 358 18.27 37.44 9.62
N ASP A 359 18.74 37.28 8.39
CA ASP A 359 20.13 36.93 8.08
C ASP A 359 21.05 38.13 8.28
N ASN A 360 20.62 39.34 7.90
CA ASN A 360 21.32 40.58 8.19
C ASN A 360 21.29 40.93 9.70
N GLY A 361 20.36 40.33 10.43
CA GLY A 361 20.23 40.49 11.87
C GLY A 361 21.50 40.19 12.65
N LYS A 362 22.28 39.21 12.25
CA LYS A 362 23.57 38.88 12.86
C LYS A 362 24.62 39.98 12.64
N GLN A 363 24.65 40.54 11.43
CA GLN A 363 25.58 41.63 11.12
C GLN A 363 25.24 42.89 11.89
N VAL A 364 23.95 43.26 11.99
CA VAL A 364 23.50 44.43 12.74
C VAL A 364 23.76 44.26 14.24
N LEU A 365 23.64 43.05 14.79
CA LEU A 365 24.03 42.77 16.18
C LEU A 365 25.53 42.97 16.39
N LEU A 366 26.38 42.60 15.45
CA LEU A 366 27.81 42.88 15.48
C LEU A 366 28.09 44.39 15.39
N ASP A 367 27.40 45.08 14.48
CA ASP A 367 27.51 46.53 14.31
C ASP A 367 27.08 47.28 15.59
N ILE A 368 26.00 46.85 16.25
CA ILE A 368 25.59 47.38 17.56
C ILE A 368 26.67 47.09 18.60
N GLN A 369 27.23 45.89 18.65
CA GLN A 369 28.31 45.55 19.59
C GLN A 369 29.54 46.45 19.38
N GLU A 370 29.97 46.64 18.14
CA GLU A 370 31.12 47.48 17.79
C GLU A 370 30.86 48.95 18.11
N LYS A 371 29.66 49.47 17.79
CA LYS A 371 29.24 50.83 18.08
C LYS A 371 29.23 51.09 19.57
N GLU A 372 28.60 50.20 20.35
CA GLU A 372 28.52 50.35 21.81
C GLU A 372 29.89 50.16 22.47
N ALA A 373 30.74 49.27 21.98
CA ALA A 373 32.12 49.12 22.43
C ALA A 373 32.97 50.37 22.17
N ALA A 374 32.81 51.02 21.00
CA ALA A 374 33.50 52.27 20.68
C ALA A 374 33.02 53.45 21.55
N GLN A 375 31.72 53.58 21.79
CA GLN A 375 31.14 54.66 22.58
C GLN A 375 31.50 54.56 24.09
N THR A 376 31.48 53.33 24.61
CA THR A 376 31.74 53.10 26.07
C THR A 376 33.19 52.84 26.36
N GLY A 377 34.04 52.57 25.36
CA GLY A 377 35.44 52.17 25.55
C GLY A 377 35.60 50.82 26.26
N ILE A 378 34.57 49.94 26.15
CA ILE A 378 34.57 48.58 26.70
C ILE A 378 34.99 47.60 25.61
N SER A 379 36.28 47.30 25.51
CA SER A 379 36.85 46.44 24.46
C SER A 379 36.43 44.94 24.55
N SER A 380 35.91 44.53 25.70
CA SER A 380 35.48 43.13 25.95
C SER A 380 33.97 42.93 25.89
N LEU A 381 33.24 43.89 25.31
CA LEU A 381 31.80 43.82 25.17
C LEU A 381 31.40 42.68 24.26
N LYS A 382 30.43 41.86 24.67
CA LYS A 382 29.88 40.75 23.86
C LYS A 382 28.38 40.79 23.87
N ILE A 383 27.75 40.52 22.71
CA ILE A 383 26.33 40.24 22.63
C ILE A 383 26.11 38.74 22.82
N GLY A 384 25.18 38.40 23.69
CA GLY A 384 24.70 37.02 23.91
C GLY A 384 23.18 36.96 23.90
N PHE A 385 22.64 35.77 23.86
CA PHE A 385 21.19 35.49 23.89
C PHE A 385 20.83 34.64 25.10
N ASN A 386 19.72 34.97 25.76
CA ASN A 386 19.16 34.19 26.86
C ASN A 386 17.65 33.99 26.65
N ASN A 387 17.15 32.76 26.83
CA ASN A 387 15.74 32.41 26.62
C ASN A 387 14.76 33.15 27.55
N VAL A 388 15.23 33.75 28.65
CA VAL A 388 14.38 34.44 29.65
C VAL A 388 14.20 35.91 29.34
N PHE A 389 15.28 36.63 28.93
CA PHE A 389 15.23 38.06 28.71
C PHE A 389 15.81 38.55 27.37
N GLY A 390 16.12 37.61 26.45
CA GLY A 390 16.50 37.89 25.05
C GLY A 390 17.96 38.23 24.85
N TYR A 391 18.27 39.09 23.86
CA TYR A 391 19.62 39.56 23.59
C TYR A 391 20.10 40.50 24.66
N TYR A 392 21.39 40.38 25.05
CA TYR A 392 22.03 41.19 26.07
C TYR A 392 23.47 41.50 25.71
N LEU A 393 23.95 42.62 26.26
CA LEU A 393 25.36 43.01 26.29
C LEU A 393 25.98 42.49 27.58
N GLU A 394 27.05 41.72 27.48
CA GLU A 394 27.81 41.21 28.63
C GLU A 394 29.04 42.07 28.86
N VAL A 395 29.10 42.68 30.05
CA VAL A 395 30.18 43.55 30.50
C VAL A 395 30.91 42.90 31.67
N ARG A 396 32.22 42.74 31.57
CA ARG A 396 33.03 42.24 32.68
C ARG A 396 33.05 43.24 33.83
N ASN A 397 33.10 42.75 35.05
CA ASN A 397 33.10 43.60 36.26
C ASN A 397 34.20 44.65 36.27
N THR A 398 35.33 44.46 35.59
CA THR A 398 36.41 45.41 35.42
C THR A 398 36.04 46.70 34.67
N PHE A 399 34.92 46.67 33.90
CA PHE A 399 34.45 47.80 33.09
C PHE A 399 33.07 48.32 33.56
N LYS A 400 32.62 47.93 34.73
CA LYS A 400 31.33 48.31 35.30
C LYS A 400 31.07 49.80 35.36
N ASP A 401 32.10 50.56 35.70
CA ASP A 401 32.02 52.03 35.86
C ASP A 401 31.92 52.80 34.54
N LYS A 402 32.11 52.09 33.40
CA LYS A 402 31.96 52.63 32.04
C LYS A 402 30.60 52.39 31.43
N VAL A 403 29.69 51.70 32.11
CA VAL A 403 28.37 51.42 31.62
C VAL A 403 27.49 52.66 31.63
N PRO A 404 26.88 53.06 30.50
CA PRO A 404 25.97 54.20 30.43
C PRO A 404 24.74 54.03 31.33
N ALA A 405 24.18 55.13 31.79
CA ALA A 405 23.07 55.15 32.73
C ALA A 405 21.74 54.71 32.11
N ASP A 406 21.62 54.73 30.79
CA ASP A 406 20.46 54.29 29.99
C ASP A 406 20.42 52.78 29.74
N TRP A 407 21.50 52.06 30.05
CA TRP A 407 21.51 50.60 29.95
C TRP A 407 20.78 49.96 31.12
N ILE A 408 19.86 49.05 30.82
CA ILE A 408 19.04 48.35 31.83
C ILE A 408 19.74 47.06 32.24
N ARG A 409 20.23 47.00 33.50
CA ARG A 409 20.81 45.77 34.06
C ARG A 409 19.74 44.70 34.25
N LYS A 410 19.98 43.51 33.74
CA LYS A 410 19.07 42.33 33.80
C LYS A 410 19.60 41.21 34.67
N GLN A 411 20.91 41.00 34.70
CA GLN A 411 21.51 39.92 35.48
C GLN A 411 22.91 40.29 35.93
N THR A 412 23.23 39.94 37.18
CA THR A 412 24.58 40.04 37.75
C THR A 412 25.14 38.63 37.87
N LEU A 413 26.32 38.40 37.31
CA LEU A 413 27.09 37.16 37.38
C LEU A 413 28.33 37.36 38.23
N ALA A 414 29.04 36.28 38.59
CA ALA A 414 30.27 36.38 39.43
C ALA A 414 31.38 37.24 38.80
N GLN A 415 31.49 37.25 37.44
CA GLN A 415 32.58 37.96 36.74
C GLN A 415 32.09 38.98 35.70
N ALA A 416 30.79 39.13 35.49
CA ALA A 416 30.19 40.00 34.49
C ALA A 416 28.79 40.45 34.90
N GLU A 417 28.30 41.52 34.29
CA GLU A 417 26.90 41.95 34.35
C GLU A 417 26.31 41.97 32.95
N ARG A 418 25.00 41.70 32.84
CA ARG A 418 24.26 41.65 31.58
C ARG A 418 23.26 42.79 31.50
N TYR A 419 23.33 43.52 30.40
CA TYR A 419 22.56 44.74 30.17
C TYR A 419 21.75 44.61 28.87
N ILE A 420 20.67 45.39 28.79
CA ILE A 420 19.87 45.57 27.60
C ILE A 420 19.83 47.04 27.25
N THR A 421 20.09 47.39 25.98
CA THR A 421 19.89 48.74 25.47
C THR A 421 18.51 48.85 24.76
N PRO A 422 17.94 50.06 24.65
CA PRO A 422 16.72 50.30 23.90
C PRO A 422 16.84 49.86 22.43
N GLU A 423 17.98 50.15 21.79
CA GLU A 423 18.29 49.79 20.41
C GLU A 423 18.35 48.26 20.23
N LEU A 424 19.00 47.54 21.13
CA LEU A 424 19.06 46.08 21.12
C LEU A 424 17.69 45.44 21.29
N LYS A 425 16.82 46.00 22.14
CA LYS A 425 15.47 45.53 22.37
C LYS A 425 14.54 45.74 21.17
N GLU A 426 14.64 46.89 20.50
CA GLU A 426 13.87 47.17 19.28
C GLU A 426 14.28 46.23 18.17
N TYR A 427 15.56 45.96 18.03
CA TYR A 427 16.10 45.06 17.03
C TYR A 427 15.72 43.60 17.29
N GLU A 428 15.77 43.16 18.55
CA GLU A 428 15.28 41.86 18.98
C GLU A 428 13.82 41.63 18.58
N ALA A 429 12.97 42.62 18.77
CA ALA A 429 11.57 42.55 18.40
C ALA A 429 11.40 42.38 16.88
N LYS A 430 12.25 43.01 16.05
CA LYS A 430 12.24 42.85 14.59
C LYS A 430 12.71 41.45 14.17
N ILE A 431 13.77 40.91 14.75
CA ILE A 431 14.28 39.54 14.41
C ILE A 431 13.30 38.48 14.85
N LEU A 432 12.84 38.48 16.10
CA LEU A 432 11.88 37.49 16.59
C LEU A 432 10.56 37.55 15.85
N GLY A 433 10.10 38.73 15.46
CA GLY A 433 8.92 38.93 14.63
C GLY A 433 9.12 38.40 13.19
N ALA A 434 10.34 38.48 12.64
CA ALA A 434 10.64 37.93 11.31
C ALA A 434 10.62 36.40 11.32
N ASP A 435 11.22 35.74 12.30
CA ASP A 435 11.21 34.26 12.39
C ASP A 435 9.80 33.69 12.51
N GLU A 436 8.93 34.26 13.35
CA GLU A 436 7.54 33.83 13.47
C GLU A 436 6.77 34.03 12.15
N LYS A 437 7.01 35.15 11.46
CA LYS A 437 6.37 35.44 10.16
C LYS A 437 6.86 34.50 9.06
N ILE A 438 8.16 34.22 9.01
CA ILE A 438 8.75 33.25 8.06
C ILE A 438 8.07 31.88 8.23
N LEU A 439 8.02 31.33 9.44
CA LEU A 439 7.41 30.04 9.71
C LEU A 439 5.91 30.01 9.36
N ALA A 440 5.19 31.08 9.66
CA ALA A 440 3.77 31.20 9.33
C ALA A 440 3.54 31.27 7.82
N LEU A 441 4.35 32.06 7.10
CA LEU A 441 4.25 32.24 5.66
C LEU A 441 4.64 30.96 4.92
N GLU A 442 5.74 30.30 5.30
CA GLU A 442 6.13 29.01 4.72
C GLU A 442 5.06 27.93 4.93
N ALA A 443 4.46 27.88 6.12
CA ALA A 443 3.36 26.93 6.39
C ALA A 443 2.13 27.23 5.54
N ARG A 444 1.82 28.51 5.29
CA ARG A 444 0.71 28.90 4.40
C ARG A 444 0.99 28.48 2.97
N LEU A 445 2.12 28.86 2.39
CA LEU A 445 2.51 28.55 1.03
C LEU A 445 2.54 27.03 0.79
N PHE A 446 3.12 26.27 1.73
CA PHE A 446 3.14 24.81 1.64
C PHE A 446 1.72 24.20 1.66
N ASN A 447 0.82 24.71 2.52
CA ASN A 447 -0.56 24.23 2.55
C ASN A 447 -1.34 24.58 1.27
N GLU A 448 -1.10 25.75 0.68
CA GLU A 448 -1.68 26.15 -0.61
C GLU A 448 -1.24 25.19 -1.72
N LEU A 449 0.05 24.87 -1.80
CA LEU A 449 0.57 23.86 -2.74
C LEU A 449 -0.09 22.49 -2.53
N VAL A 450 -0.20 22.01 -1.29
CA VAL A 450 -0.82 20.72 -0.96
C VAL A 450 -2.31 20.71 -1.35
N GLN A 451 -3.03 21.83 -1.22
CA GLN A 451 -4.41 21.93 -1.68
C GLN A 451 -4.52 21.80 -3.19
N ASP A 452 -3.66 22.49 -3.93
CA ASP A 452 -3.68 22.43 -5.40
C ASP A 452 -3.24 21.06 -5.93
N MET A 453 -2.35 20.35 -5.22
CA MET A 453 -2.00 18.96 -5.54
C MET A 453 -3.21 18.02 -5.50
N GLN A 454 -4.26 18.31 -4.73
CA GLN A 454 -5.44 17.45 -4.64
C GLN A 454 -6.19 17.33 -5.97
N GLU A 455 -6.11 18.30 -6.87
CA GLU A 455 -6.71 18.25 -8.19
C GLU A 455 -6.10 17.16 -9.10
N PHE A 456 -4.85 16.75 -8.80
CA PHE A 456 -4.11 15.75 -9.56
C PHE A 456 -4.22 14.34 -8.99
N ILE A 457 -4.96 14.13 -7.89
CA ILE A 457 -5.13 12.81 -7.25
C ILE A 457 -5.53 11.73 -8.26
N PRO A 458 -6.58 11.89 -9.10
CA PRO A 458 -7.00 10.84 -10.02
C PRO A 458 -5.93 10.48 -11.04
N GLN A 459 -5.24 11.46 -11.60
CA GLN A 459 -4.19 11.25 -12.60
C GLN A 459 -2.98 10.53 -12.01
N ILE A 460 -2.59 10.88 -10.78
CA ILE A 460 -1.46 10.25 -10.09
C ILE A 460 -1.81 8.82 -9.68
N GLN A 461 -3.07 8.53 -9.30
CA GLN A 461 -3.53 7.17 -9.02
C GLN A 461 -3.50 6.29 -10.29
N ILE A 462 -3.90 6.82 -11.45
CA ILE A 462 -3.78 6.11 -12.73
C ILE A 462 -2.31 5.80 -13.01
N ASN A 463 -1.43 6.79 -12.87
CA ASN A 463 0.02 6.58 -13.03
C ASN A 463 0.55 5.49 -12.09
N ALA A 464 0.17 5.53 -10.81
CA ALA A 464 0.60 4.54 -9.83
C ALA A 464 0.21 3.11 -10.22
N ASN A 465 -1.02 2.92 -10.70
CA ASN A 465 -1.50 1.62 -11.17
C ASN A 465 -0.75 1.13 -12.42
N LEU A 466 -0.53 2.01 -13.40
CA LEU A 466 0.21 1.67 -14.63
C LEU A 466 1.67 1.34 -14.34
N VAL A 467 2.32 2.12 -13.47
CA VAL A 467 3.69 1.89 -13.02
C VAL A 467 3.81 0.56 -12.26
N ALA A 468 2.89 0.28 -11.35
CA ALA A 468 2.85 -1.00 -10.62
C ALA A 468 2.71 -2.20 -11.58
N ARG A 469 1.89 -2.07 -12.63
CA ARG A 469 1.74 -3.09 -13.67
C ARG A 469 3.03 -3.32 -14.44
N LEU A 470 3.71 -2.25 -14.86
CA LEU A 470 5.01 -2.36 -15.57
C LEU A 470 6.07 -2.99 -14.67
N ASP A 471 6.10 -2.64 -13.39
CA ASP A 471 7.02 -3.20 -12.39
C ASP A 471 6.79 -4.70 -12.17
N CYS A 472 5.53 -5.16 -12.03
CA CYS A 472 5.23 -6.59 -11.95
C CYS A 472 5.71 -7.37 -13.18
N LEU A 473 5.49 -6.83 -14.39
CA LEU A 473 5.89 -7.49 -15.62
C LEU A 473 7.41 -7.50 -15.80
N LEU A 474 8.09 -6.46 -15.34
CA LEU A 474 9.57 -6.44 -15.26
C LEU A 474 10.08 -7.48 -14.25
N ALA A 475 9.44 -7.61 -13.10
CA ALA A 475 9.76 -8.64 -12.12
C ALA A 475 9.63 -10.05 -12.71
N PHE A 476 8.60 -10.30 -13.53
CA PHE A 476 8.45 -11.57 -14.25
C PHE A 476 9.54 -11.81 -15.29
N ALA A 477 9.98 -10.79 -15.98
CA ALA A 477 11.12 -10.89 -16.90
C ALA A 477 12.42 -11.21 -16.15
N ASN A 478 12.65 -10.54 -15.02
CA ASN A 478 13.85 -10.74 -14.20
C ASN A 478 13.92 -12.17 -13.65
N ILE A 479 12.85 -12.67 -13.03
CA ILE A 479 12.81 -14.05 -12.51
C ILE A 479 12.95 -15.09 -13.61
N ALA A 480 12.35 -14.85 -14.78
CA ALA A 480 12.42 -15.75 -15.92
C ALA A 480 13.86 -15.86 -16.47
N GLU A 481 14.61 -14.78 -16.49
CA GLU A 481 16.02 -14.78 -16.87
C GLU A 481 16.89 -15.49 -15.81
N GLU A 482 16.72 -15.13 -14.54
CA GLU A 482 17.47 -15.73 -13.41
C GLU A 482 17.30 -17.25 -13.36
N ASN A 483 16.05 -17.75 -13.50
CA ASN A 483 15.70 -19.15 -13.29
C ASN A 483 15.43 -19.91 -14.58
N LYS A 484 15.71 -19.32 -15.75
CA LYS A 484 15.50 -19.92 -17.07
C LYS A 484 14.06 -20.44 -17.26
N TYR A 485 13.09 -19.58 -16.94
CA TYR A 485 11.69 -19.88 -17.22
C TYR A 485 11.37 -19.64 -18.70
N VAL A 486 10.40 -20.37 -19.22
CA VAL A 486 9.99 -20.28 -20.62
C VAL A 486 8.58 -19.69 -20.75
N ARG A 487 8.32 -19.05 -21.88
CA ARG A 487 6.99 -18.55 -22.20
C ARG A 487 6.01 -19.71 -22.38
N PRO A 488 4.91 -19.81 -21.59
CA PRO A 488 3.87 -20.79 -21.81
C PRO A 488 2.97 -20.39 -22.99
N VAL A 489 2.40 -21.37 -23.65
CA VAL A 489 1.26 -21.18 -24.56
C VAL A 489 -0.01 -21.25 -23.72
N VAL A 490 -0.77 -20.16 -23.64
CA VAL A 490 -2.05 -20.12 -22.92
C VAL A 490 -3.18 -19.97 -23.92
N ASP A 491 -4.12 -20.90 -23.90
CA ASP A 491 -5.25 -20.94 -24.84
C ASP A 491 -6.55 -21.41 -24.15
N ASP A 492 -7.65 -21.46 -24.87
CA ASP A 492 -8.96 -21.90 -24.36
C ASP A 492 -9.17 -23.41 -24.45
N SER A 493 -8.12 -24.21 -24.65
CA SER A 493 -8.19 -25.67 -24.62
C SER A 493 -8.44 -26.22 -23.21
N MET A 494 -8.63 -27.54 -23.12
CA MET A 494 -8.70 -28.31 -21.87
C MET A 494 -7.38 -29.06 -21.59
N VAL A 495 -6.27 -28.63 -22.20
CA VAL A 495 -5.00 -29.36 -22.14
C VAL A 495 -4.05 -28.68 -21.17
N ILE A 496 -3.47 -29.45 -20.26
CA ILE A 496 -2.31 -29.08 -19.48
C ILE A 496 -1.17 -30.00 -19.92
N ASP A 497 -0.22 -29.48 -20.70
CA ASP A 497 0.96 -30.21 -21.17
C ASP A 497 2.22 -29.46 -20.70
N ILE A 498 2.90 -30.00 -19.71
CA ILE A 498 4.10 -29.43 -19.11
C ILE A 498 5.26 -30.39 -19.41
N LYS A 499 6.29 -29.90 -20.10
CA LYS A 499 7.51 -30.65 -20.39
C LYS A 499 8.62 -30.20 -19.44
N LYS A 500 9.18 -31.18 -18.73
CA LYS A 500 10.27 -30.98 -17.77
C LYS A 500 9.99 -29.83 -16.79
N GLY A 501 8.79 -29.84 -16.20
CA GLY A 501 8.40 -28.88 -15.19
C GLY A 501 9.26 -29.00 -13.93
N ARG A 502 9.54 -27.85 -13.29
CA ARG A 502 10.27 -27.76 -12.04
C ARG A 502 9.42 -27.06 -10.99
N HIS A 503 9.66 -27.34 -9.73
CA HIS A 503 8.94 -26.69 -8.65
C HIS A 503 9.61 -25.33 -8.34
N PRO A 504 8.93 -24.18 -8.58
CA PRO A 504 9.56 -22.86 -8.53
C PRO A 504 10.17 -22.50 -7.17
N VAL A 505 9.61 -23.01 -6.08
CA VAL A 505 10.13 -22.73 -4.73
C VAL A 505 11.23 -23.72 -4.35
N ILE A 506 11.01 -25.02 -4.56
CA ILE A 506 11.99 -26.03 -4.14
C ILE A 506 13.30 -25.86 -4.92
N GLU A 507 13.24 -25.60 -6.23
CA GLU A 507 14.46 -25.44 -7.04
C GLU A 507 15.37 -24.30 -6.55
N THR A 508 14.81 -23.26 -5.93
CA THR A 508 15.59 -22.14 -5.39
C THR A 508 16.19 -22.41 -4.01
N GLN A 509 15.72 -23.47 -3.34
CA GLN A 509 16.20 -23.85 -1.99
C GLN A 509 17.20 -25.00 -2.00
N LEU A 510 17.40 -25.65 -3.16
CA LEU A 510 18.36 -26.75 -3.29
C LEU A 510 19.80 -26.26 -3.13
N PRO A 511 20.68 -27.04 -2.51
CA PRO A 511 22.08 -26.71 -2.42
C PRO A 511 22.74 -26.52 -3.80
N LEU A 512 23.75 -25.67 -3.87
CA LEU A 512 24.53 -25.48 -5.09
C LEU A 512 25.11 -26.82 -5.60
N GLY A 513 24.75 -27.20 -6.82
CA GLY A 513 25.18 -28.43 -7.46
C GLY A 513 24.20 -29.61 -7.38
N GLU A 514 23.07 -29.44 -6.69
CA GLU A 514 21.96 -30.40 -6.68
C GLU A 514 20.80 -29.88 -7.54
N PRO A 515 20.68 -30.27 -8.80
CA PRO A 515 19.61 -29.81 -9.66
C PRO A 515 18.26 -30.45 -9.29
N TYR A 516 17.18 -29.68 -9.39
CA TYR A 516 15.84 -30.24 -9.31
C TYR A 516 15.60 -31.22 -10.47
N ILE A 517 15.06 -32.41 -10.17
CA ILE A 517 14.73 -33.39 -11.21
C ILE A 517 13.40 -32.98 -11.85
N PRO A 518 13.39 -32.56 -13.12
CA PRO A 518 12.18 -32.11 -13.79
C PRO A 518 11.21 -33.25 -14.12
N ASN A 519 9.92 -32.93 -14.20
CA ASN A 519 8.87 -33.91 -14.44
C ASN A 519 7.93 -33.44 -15.57
N ASP A 520 7.48 -34.39 -16.39
CA ASP A 520 6.44 -34.17 -17.39
C ASP A 520 5.06 -34.38 -16.77
N VAL A 521 4.11 -33.54 -17.15
CA VAL A 521 2.71 -33.69 -16.77
C VAL A 521 1.83 -33.46 -18.02
N TYR A 522 0.94 -34.40 -18.31
CA TYR A 522 -0.05 -34.28 -19.37
C TYR A 522 -1.42 -34.59 -18.81
N LEU A 523 -2.39 -33.70 -18.98
CA LEU A 523 -3.79 -33.86 -18.62
C LEU A 523 -4.66 -33.28 -19.73
N ASP A 524 -5.73 -33.98 -20.07
CA ASP A 524 -6.80 -33.50 -20.93
C ASP A 524 -8.13 -34.17 -20.55
N ASN A 525 -9.24 -33.72 -21.11
CA ASN A 525 -10.56 -34.29 -20.79
C ASN A 525 -10.94 -35.48 -21.72
N GLU A 526 -10.08 -35.88 -22.65
CA GLU A 526 -10.38 -36.92 -23.62
C GLU A 526 -9.56 -38.20 -23.41
N GLN A 527 -8.26 -38.08 -23.22
CA GLN A 527 -7.34 -39.22 -23.16
C GLN A 527 -6.78 -39.47 -21.75
N GLN A 528 -6.49 -38.41 -20.99
CA GLN A 528 -5.87 -38.52 -19.68
C GLN A 528 -6.42 -37.46 -18.69
N GLN A 529 -7.67 -37.66 -18.28
CA GLN A 529 -8.34 -36.76 -17.35
C GLN A 529 -7.77 -36.86 -15.93
N ILE A 530 -7.35 -38.04 -15.51
CA ILE A 530 -6.84 -38.31 -14.16
C ILE A 530 -5.47 -38.98 -14.23
N MET A 531 -4.52 -38.46 -13.47
CA MET A 531 -3.18 -39.01 -13.29
C MET A 531 -3.04 -39.59 -11.89
N MET A 532 -2.82 -40.89 -11.78
CA MET A 532 -2.52 -41.56 -10.51
C MET A 532 -1.01 -41.62 -10.27
N ILE A 533 -0.55 -40.92 -9.22
CA ILE A 533 0.88 -40.82 -8.90
C ILE A 533 1.19 -41.74 -7.72
N THR A 534 2.02 -42.74 -7.95
CA THR A 534 2.43 -43.71 -6.93
C THR A 534 3.94 -43.62 -6.67
N GLY A 535 4.37 -44.07 -5.53
CA GLY A 535 5.79 -44.08 -5.15
C GLY A 535 6.00 -44.12 -3.65
N PRO A 536 7.22 -44.36 -3.17
CA PRO A 536 7.54 -44.38 -1.74
C PRO A 536 7.36 -42.96 -1.13
N ASN A 537 7.30 -42.93 0.21
CA ASN A 537 7.29 -41.64 0.90
C ASN A 537 8.61 -40.90 0.66
N MET A 538 8.59 -39.58 0.63
CA MET A 538 9.72 -38.70 0.31
C MET A 538 10.23 -38.77 -1.15
N ALA A 539 9.50 -39.46 -2.06
CA ALA A 539 9.86 -39.52 -3.49
C ALA A 539 9.42 -38.29 -4.31
N GLY A 540 8.89 -37.26 -3.67
CA GLY A 540 8.49 -36.01 -4.33
C GLY A 540 7.07 -35.99 -4.90
N LYS A 541 6.16 -36.93 -4.55
CA LYS A 541 4.76 -36.97 -5.00
C LYS A 541 4.03 -35.64 -4.76
N SER A 542 4.03 -35.17 -3.51
CA SER A 542 3.39 -33.91 -3.13
C SER A 542 4.04 -32.69 -3.80
N ALA A 543 5.36 -32.75 -4.04
CA ALA A 543 6.07 -31.71 -4.78
C ALA A 543 5.63 -31.62 -6.24
N LEU A 544 5.40 -32.78 -6.90
CA LEU A 544 4.90 -32.83 -8.27
C LEU A 544 3.47 -32.26 -8.38
N LEU A 545 2.59 -32.58 -7.42
CA LEU A 545 1.24 -32.04 -7.36
C LEU A 545 1.28 -30.50 -7.26
N ARG A 546 2.02 -29.98 -6.26
CA ARG A 546 2.17 -28.53 -6.06
C ARG A 546 2.81 -27.85 -7.27
N GLN A 547 3.89 -28.43 -7.83
CA GLN A 547 4.56 -27.97 -9.04
C GLN A 547 3.55 -27.71 -10.18
N THR A 548 2.68 -28.67 -10.44
CA THR A 548 1.68 -28.58 -11.51
C THR A 548 0.76 -27.40 -11.30
N ALA A 549 0.19 -27.25 -10.09
CA ALA A 549 -0.67 -26.12 -9.79
C ALA A 549 0.07 -24.76 -9.86
N LEU A 550 1.30 -24.69 -9.33
CA LEU A 550 2.08 -23.45 -9.36
C LEU A 550 2.44 -23.02 -10.78
N ILE A 551 2.78 -23.97 -11.68
CA ILE A 551 3.03 -23.68 -13.10
C ILE A 551 1.78 -23.15 -13.79
N VAL A 552 0.61 -23.76 -13.55
CA VAL A 552 -0.68 -23.29 -14.09
C VAL A 552 -1.00 -21.88 -13.59
N LEU A 553 -0.84 -21.63 -12.29
CA LEU A 553 -1.12 -20.31 -11.72
C LEU A 553 -0.14 -19.24 -12.22
N LEU A 554 1.16 -19.54 -12.34
CA LEU A 554 2.15 -18.65 -12.94
C LEU A 554 1.78 -18.28 -14.38
N ALA A 555 1.37 -19.27 -15.19
CA ALA A 555 0.91 -19.01 -16.56
C ALA A 555 -0.30 -18.06 -16.56
N GLN A 556 -1.28 -18.27 -15.68
CA GLN A 556 -2.52 -17.49 -15.65
C GLN A 556 -2.37 -16.10 -14.99
N ILE A 557 -1.28 -15.81 -14.30
CA ILE A 557 -0.94 -14.44 -13.94
C ILE A 557 -0.16 -13.71 -15.03
N GLY A 558 0.24 -14.40 -16.11
CA GLY A 558 1.03 -13.85 -17.21
C GLY A 558 2.53 -13.89 -16.97
N CYS A 559 3.01 -14.79 -16.10
CA CYS A 559 4.42 -15.06 -15.86
C CYS A 559 4.92 -16.19 -16.75
N PHE A 560 6.22 -16.18 -17.09
CA PHE A 560 6.88 -17.35 -17.65
C PHE A 560 6.99 -18.45 -16.58
N VAL A 561 7.16 -19.71 -17.00
CA VAL A 561 7.03 -20.87 -16.14
C VAL A 561 8.30 -21.72 -16.09
N PRO A 562 8.60 -22.37 -14.94
CA PRO A 562 9.76 -23.23 -14.77
C PRO A 562 9.56 -24.58 -15.49
N ALA A 563 9.79 -24.60 -16.80
CA ALA A 563 9.65 -25.78 -17.64
C ALA A 563 10.55 -25.64 -18.88
N GLU A 564 10.70 -26.71 -19.69
CA GLU A 564 11.26 -26.61 -21.04
C GLU A 564 10.19 -26.20 -22.08
N GLY A 565 8.92 -26.48 -21.79
CA GLY A 565 7.77 -26.07 -22.58
C GLY A 565 6.49 -26.29 -21.79
N ALA A 566 5.50 -25.44 -21.99
CA ALA A 566 4.20 -25.61 -21.36
C ALA A 566 3.08 -25.09 -22.26
N ARG A 567 2.02 -25.89 -22.39
CA ARG A 567 0.73 -25.48 -22.93
C ARG A 567 -0.33 -25.61 -21.85
N ILE A 568 -0.96 -24.51 -21.53
CA ILE A 568 -1.91 -24.42 -20.42
C ILE A 568 -3.24 -23.94 -20.96
N GLY A 569 -4.21 -24.86 -21.03
CA GLY A 569 -5.61 -24.52 -21.21
C GLY A 569 -6.14 -23.82 -19.97
N LEU A 570 -7.06 -22.87 -20.15
CA LEU A 570 -7.59 -22.09 -19.04
C LEU A 570 -8.21 -22.96 -17.94
N VAL A 571 -7.73 -22.77 -16.73
CA VAL A 571 -8.30 -23.34 -15.50
C VAL A 571 -9.14 -22.27 -14.82
N ASP A 572 -10.34 -22.61 -14.38
CA ASP A 572 -11.26 -21.68 -13.70
C ASP A 572 -11.24 -21.82 -12.18
N LYS A 573 -10.85 -22.99 -11.66
CA LYS A 573 -10.72 -23.26 -10.22
C LYS A 573 -9.54 -24.20 -9.99
N VAL A 574 -8.83 -23.96 -8.91
CA VAL A 574 -7.80 -24.87 -8.42
C VAL A 574 -8.18 -25.30 -7.00
N PHE A 575 -8.26 -26.61 -6.80
CA PHE A 575 -8.52 -27.22 -5.51
C PHE A 575 -7.35 -28.09 -5.09
N THR A 576 -6.91 -27.93 -3.87
CA THR A 576 -5.84 -28.75 -3.33
C THR A 576 -6.23 -29.38 -2.00
N ARG A 577 -5.96 -30.66 -1.90
CA ARG A 577 -5.95 -31.39 -0.66
C ARG A 577 -4.57 -32.06 -0.56
N VAL A 578 -3.56 -31.27 -0.21
CA VAL A 578 -2.16 -31.69 -0.11
C VAL A 578 -1.64 -31.40 1.28
N GLY A 579 -1.15 -32.45 1.97
CA GLY A 579 -0.65 -32.39 3.34
C GLY A 579 -1.75 -32.52 4.41
N ALA A 580 -1.43 -33.13 5.53
CA ALA A 580 -2.32 -33.20 6.68
C ALA A 580 -2.33 -31.84 7.39
N SER A 581 -3.43 -31.10 7.27
CA SER A 581 -3.68 -29.98 8.17
C SER A 581 -4.23 -30.53 9.50
N ASP A 582 -3.33 -30.99 10.36
CA ASP A 582 -3.72 -31.39 11.73
C ASP A 582 -4.15 -30.12 12.50
N ASN A 583 -5.40 -29.77 12.38
CA ASN A 583 -5.99 -28.68 13.15
C ASN A 583 -6.40 -29.19 14.55
N ILE A 584 -5.43 -29.78 15.25
CA ILE A 584 -5.57 -30.34 16.61
C ILE A 584 -6.16 -29.30 17.57
N SER A 585 -5.98 -28.02 17.27
CA SER A 585 -6.46 -26.91 18.12
C SER A 585 -7.99 -26.73 18.14
N LEU A 586 -8.73 -27.33 17.19
CA LEU A 586 -10.20 -27.26 17.15
C LEU A 586 -10.87 -28.56 17.62
N GLY A 587 -10.11 -29.61 17.98
CA GLY A 587 -10.65 -30.90 18.42
C GLY A 587 -11.42 -31.66 17.33
N GLU A 588 -11.27 -31.26 16.05
CA GLU A 588 -11.89 -31.97 14.93
C GLU A 588 -11.07 -33.17 14.53
N SER A 589 -11.75 -34.27 14.20
CA SER A 589 -11.10 -35.46 13.65
C SER A 589 -10.47 -35.13 12.28
N THR A 590 -9.21 -35.53 12.08
CA THR A 590 -8.51 -35.40 10.78
C THR A 590 -9.32 -35.96 9.62
N PHE A 591 -10.03 -37.05 9.84
CA PHE A 591 -10.97 -37.63 8.86
C PHE A 591 -12.14 -36.71 8.54
N MET A 592 -12.75 -36.06 9.54
CA MET A 592 -13.88 -35.14 9.31
C MET A 592 -13.43 -33.91 8.52
N VAL A 593 -12.27 -33.35 8.82
CA VAL A 593 -11.68 -32.24 8.07
C VAL A 593 -11.44 -32.65 6.62
N GLU A 594 -10.84 -33.83 6.41
CA GLU A 594 -10.59 -34.37 5.07
C GLU A 594 -11.89 -34.55 4.26
N MET A 595 -12.95 -35.12 4.88
CA MET A 595 -14.23 -35.31 4.21
C MET A 595 -14.97 -34.01 3.93
N THR A 596 -14.85 -33.03 4.81
CA THR A 596 -15.43 -31.70 4.58
C THR A 596 -14.74 -30.98 3.41
N GLU A 597 -13.42 -31.03 3.34
CA GLU A 597 -12.65 -30.47 2.24
C GLU A 597 -12.98 -31.20 0.91
N ALA A 598 -13.00 -32.52 0.90
CA ALA A 598 -13.38 -33.31 -0.26
C ALA A 598 -14.81 -33.00 -0.73
N SER A 599 -15.77 -32.91 0.19
CA SER A 599 -17.15 -32.52 -0.11
C SER A 599 -17.24 -31.12 -0.73
N ASN A 600 -16.47 -30.16 -0.20
CA ASN A 600 -16.41 -28.82 -0.78
C ASN A 600 -15.89 -28.85 -2.23
N ILE A 601 -14.87 -29.65 -2.51
CA ILE A 601 -14.32 -29.82 -3.86
C ILE A 601 -15.40 -30.41 -4.78
N LEU A 602 -15.98 -31.54 -4.42
CA LEU A 602 -16.97 -32.25 -5.24
C LEU A 602 -18.21 -31.41 -5.57
N ASN A 603 -18.67 -30.59 -4.63
CA ASN A 603 -19.81 -29.69 -4.82
C ASN A 603 -19.49 -28.45 -5.68
N ASN A 604 -18.22 -28.14 -5.91
CA ASN A 604 -17.80 -26.93 -6.61
C ASN A 604 -16.97 -27.19 -7.88
N VAL A 605 -16.67 -28.45 -8.21
CA VAL A 605 -15.88 -28.81 -9.39
C VAL A 605 -16.59 -28.40 -10.68
N THR A 606 -15.82 -28.06 -11.70
CA THR A 606 -16.27 -27.76 -13.08
C THR A 606 -15.39 -28.53 -14.06
N PRO A 607 -15.76 -28.66 -15.32
CA PRO A 607 -14.91 -29.32 -16.31
C PRO A 607 -13.53 -28.69 -16.53
N ARG A 608 -13.33 -27.42 -16.07
CA ARG A 608 -12.07 -26.68 -16.13
C ARG A 608 -11.34 -26.61 -14.78
N SER A 609 -11.79 -27.36 -13.79
CA SER A 609 -11.14 -27.35 -12.47
C SER A 609 -9.89 -28.23 -12.47
N LEU A 610 -8.79 -27.72 -11.91
CA LEU A 610 -7.61 -28.52 -11.58
C LEU A 610 -7.73 -28.98 -10.12
N VAL A 611 -7.80 -30.28 -9.89
CA VAL A 611 -7.99 -30.89 -8.58
C VAL A 611 -6.75 -31.71 -8.21
N LEU A 612 -6.20 -31.46 -7.03
CA LEU A 612 -5.00 -32.13 -6.50
C LEU A 612 -5.32 -32.80 -5.17
N PHE A 613 -5.34 -34.13 -5.15
CA PHE A 613 -5.48 -34.92 -3.93
C PHE A 613 -4.17 -35.61 -3.57
N ASP A 614 -3.76 -35.50 -2.31
CA ASP A 614 -2.62 -36.21 -1.75
C ASP A 614 -3.07 -37.07 -0.58
N GLU A 615 -2.77 -38.37 -0.61
CA GLU A 615 -3.05 -39.35 0.44
C GLU A 615 -4.52 -39.39 0.91
N LEU A 616 -5.49 -39.35 0.01
CA LEU A 616 -6.92 -39.37 0.32
C LEU A 616 -7.33 -40.67 1.02
N GLY A 617 -8.15 -40.57 2.09
CA GLY A 617 -8.63 -41.70 2.87
C GLY A 617 -7.68 -42.20 3.96
N ARG A 618 -6.64 -41.43 4.32
CA ARG A 618 -5.66 -41.83 5.34
C ARG A 618 -6.21 -41.82 6.78
N GLY A 619 -7.25 -41.03 7.02
CA GLY A 619 -7.83 -40.81 8.36
C GLY A 619 -8.77 -41.92 8.86
N THR A 620 -8.94 -43.02 8.11
CA THR A 620 -9.88 -44.13 8.42
C THR A 620 -9.26 -45.51 8.19
N SER A 621 -10.06 -46.58 8.31
CA SER A 621 -9.60 -47.93 8.01
C SER A 621 -9.20 -48.06 6.52
N THR A 622 -8.27 -48.98 6.23
CA THR A 622 -7.75 -49.15 4.85
C THR A 622 -8.85 -49.41 3.81
N TYR A 623 -9.83 -50.25 4.15
CA TYR A 623 -10.93 -50.58 3.24
C TYR A 623 -11.88 -49.41 3.03
N ASP A 624 -12.24 -48.68 4.09
CA ASP A 624 -13.09 -47.51 4.00
C ASP A 624 -12.37 -46.38 3.21
N GLY A 625 -11.09 -46.16 3.50
CA GLY A 625 -10.27 -45.18 2.80
C GLY A 625 -10.18 -45.41 1.31
N ILE A 626 -9.92 -46.68 0.88
CA ILE A 626 -9.88 -47.05 -0.52
C ILE A 626 -11.25 -46.86 -1.16
N SER A 627 -12.33 -47.27 -0.48
CA SER A 627 -13.72 -47.15 -1.02
C SER A 627 -14.11 -45.69 -1.25
N ILE A 628 -13.78 -44.82 -0.31
CA ILE A 628 -14.04 -43.38 -0.43
C ILE A 628 -13.20 -42.75 -1.55
N ALA A 629 -11.91 -43.05 -1.60
CA ALA A 629 -11.04 -42.55 -2.66
C ALA A 629 -11.49 -42.99 -4.04
N TRP A 630 -11.90 -44.25 -4.18
CA TRP A 630 -12.45 -44.77 -5.41
C TRP A 630 -13.72 -44.04 -5.87
N ALA A 631 -14.69 -43.88 -4.97
CA ALA A 631 -15.93 -43.17 -5.27
C ALA A 631 -15.71 -41.71 -5.67
N ILE A 632 -14.73 -41.02 -5.02
CA ILE A 632 -14.35 -39.65 -5.36
C ILE A 632 -13.73 -39.59 -6.78
N VAL A 633 -12.84 -40.52 -7.11
CA VAL A 633 -12.19 -40.58 -8.41
C VAL A 633 -13.23 -40.87 -9.52
N GLU A 634 -14.16 -41.83 -9.32
CA GLU A 634 -15.25 -42.09 -10.25
C GLU A 634 -16.13 -40.85 -10.44
N TYR A 635 -16.54 -40.19 -9.37
CA TYR A 635 -17.34 -38.97 -9.44
C TYR A 635 -16.65 -37.88 -10.28
N LEU A 636 -15.35 -37.66 -10.06
CA LEU A 636 -14.57 -36.66 -10.80
C LEU A 636 -14.37 -37.04 -12.28
N HIS A 637 -14.35 -38.34 -12.58
CA HIS A 637 -14.23 -38.80 -13.94
C HIS A 637 -15.53 -38.61 -14.74
N GLU A 638 -16.69 -38.72 -14.08
CA GLU A 638 -18.00 -38.60 -14.70
C GLU A 638 -18.51 -37.15 -14.79
N ASN A 639 -17.97 -36.23 -13.98
CA ASN A 639 -18.42 -34.82 -13.86
C ASN A 639 -17.32 -33.82 -14.17
#